data_0fc77b3b830f61d0ba3047095aa5b8d8
#
_entry.id   0fc77b3b830f61d0ba3047095aa5b8d8
#
_cell.length_a   1.000
_cell.length_b   1.000
_cell.length_c   1.000
_cell.angle_alpha   90.00
_cell.angle_beta   90.00
_cell.angle_gamma   90.00
#
_symmetry.space_group_name_H-M   'P 1'
#
loop_
_entity.id
_entity.type
_entity.pdbx_description
1 polymer ?
#
loop_
_entity_poly.entity_id
_entity_poly.type
_entity_poly.pdbx_seq_one_letter_code
_entity_poly.pdbx_strand_id
1 'polypeptide(L)'
;MTLLLTLPAILIVILIGFVPVFKAFLDASIVDGLLSVSNFQYIIQDNGFFFSLKISILWAFLNTIIILCLGLLIAHFLNEMKRWKTLYLALLVPWGIPLYIGVPIWRSIIHRGSGFSPLNLIGLDINMLTDPMSAFLSALFVSVWFGLPITVFVLWGAMATIPKGLTDSVKLDGGTNTTLLFNLYLPTLKPTLVTMFVLNFLKFMKEFSVVFLMTDGGPPLVSGFTKRSIIGATTTLDIFIYDIFMGRNETGIVSAYSVLTLLVVAFMMVLWFLSSREKPNLIFLITITLVAHLAVGGCSGLIIGPLYLLTFYRRGCFAPVLLADIATNLITVLSLGFLKGLNPATIVSFLVFMIIRKQAGSQRVFRGSERAFKIMKYLLISGVIIAALLPLVHLLWISLSAVSTTFIDSPLPKFLTLGNFKRVMKEERILRVFFNTLLVSALTGILTPLLTFHLASFLRKHRGTFSDLMIVLLNMAGVIGGMHTLVPLYNLFNSIGMIDSYFPIILIYSAHAIPFSVFTIRTYLSTIPASLEDQARIDGLGSVGYNYRILLPLSKPVLTTSFIVAFLGAWNGFLVPLLFIFSDSKYTIGVKLYSYVGSLGSGYTQWNLFGAAAVINLLIMGLVFYTFRGHLGKTPLSEHYE
;
A
#
# COMPACT_ATOMS: atom_id res chain seq x y z
N MET A 1 11.28 -35.40 -9.09
CA MET A 1 10.28 -34.88 -10.04
C MET A 1 9.41 -33.75 -9.47
N THR A 2 8.82 -33.89 -8.29
CA THR A 2 8.05 -32.77 -7.67
C THR A 2 8.87 -31.51 -7.46
N LEU A 3 10.13 -31.59 -7.02
CA LEU A 3 11.02 -30.45 -6.87
C LEU A 3 11.27 -29.73 -8.22
N LEU A 4 11.39 -30.49 -9.31
CA LEU A 4 11.62 -29.92 -10.64
C LEU A 4 10.46 -29.06 -11.13
N LEU A 5 9.23 -29.42 -10.73
CA LEU A 5 8.01 -28.64 -11.04
C LEU A 5 7.88 -27.36 -10.19
N THR A 6 8.63 -27.23 -9.10
CA THR A 6 8.67 -25.99 -8.29
C THR A 6 9.68 -24.97 -8.83
N LEU A 7 10.67 -25.41 -9.62
CA LEU A 7 11.75 -24.57 -10.13
C LEU A 7 11.27 -23.32 -10.88
N PRO A 8 10.26 -23.37 -11.78
CA PRO A 8 9.82 -22.16 -12.48
C PRO A 8 9.35 -21.03 -11.55
N ALA A 9 8.59 -21.38 -10.50
CA ALA A 9 8.14 -20.38 -9.51
C ALA A 9 9.33 -19.79 -8.73
N ILE A 10 10.25 -20.64 -8.29
CA ILE A 10 11.45 -20.23 -7.55
C ILE A 10 12.36 -19.35 -8.44
N LEU A 11 12.57 -19.74 -9.69
CA LEU A 11 13.37 -18.98 -10.65
C LEU A 11 12.80 -17.58 -10.90
N ILE A 12 11.49 -17.46 -11.07
CA ILE A 12 10.84 -16.15 -11.26
C ILE A 12 11.00 -15.29 -10.01
N VAL A 13 10.80 -15.84 -8.81
CA VAL A 13 10.99 -15.10 -7.54
C VAL A 13 12.45 -14.64 -7.40
N ILE A 14 13.43 -15.50 -7.73
CA ILE A 14 14.85 -15.14 -7.68
C ILE A 14 15.17 -14.09 -8.75
N LEU A 15 14.75 -14.31 -9.99
CA LEU A 15 15.05 -13.43 -11.13
C LEU A 15 14.47 -12.02 -10.94
N ILE A 16 13.24 -11.93 -10.46
CA ILE A 16 12.54 -10.64 -10.33
C ILE A 16 12.77 -10.01 -8.95
N GLY A 17 12.91 -10.81 -7.89
CA GLY A 17 13.07 -10.29 -6.53
C GLY A 17 14.54 -10.04 -6.13
N PHE A 18 15.45 -10.95 -6.46
CA PHE A 18 16.81 -10.91 -5.91
C PHE A 18 17.89 -10.48 -6.91
N VAL A 19 17.80 -10.93 -8.17
CA VAL A 19 18.78 -10.56 -9.20
C VAL A 19 18.89 -9.06 -9.41
N PRO A 20 17.79 -8.28 -9.47
CA PRO A 20 17.87 -6.83 -9.62
C PRO A 20 18.52 -6.14 -8.41
N VAL A 21 18.25 -6.64 -7.21
CA VAL A 21 18.88 -6.12 -5.97
C VAL A 21 20.40 -6.33 -6.01
N PHE A 22 20.83 -7.54 -6.40
CA PHE A 22 22.24 -7.84 -6.56
C PHE A 22 22.88 -6.98 -7.66
N LYS A 23 22.21 -6.85 -8.82
CA LYS A 23 22.68 -5.98 -9.91
C LYS A 23 22.75 -4.52 -9.44
N ALA A 24 21.75 -4.02 -8.72
CA ALA A 24 21.79 -2.66 -8.17
C ALA A 24 23.00 -2.45 -7.25
N PHE A 25 23.32 -3.45 -6.42
CA PHE A 25 24.51 -3.37 -5.57
C PHE A 25 25.81 -3.32 -6.39
N LEU A 26 25.91 -4.12 -7.45
CA LEU A 26 27.06 -4.08 -8.36
C LEU A 26 27.14 -2.73 -9.09
N ASP A 27 26.06 -2.28 -9.70
CA ASP A 27 25.99 -1.00 -10.44
C ASP A 27 26.32 0.20 -9.52
N ALA A 28 25.90 0.14 -8.24
CA ALA A 28 26.20 1.13 -7.22
C ALA A 28 27.69 1.13 -6.81
N SER A 29 28.32 -0.03 -6.84
CA SER A 29 29.69 -0.24 -6.36
C SER A 29 30.75 -0.13 -7.46
N ILE A 30 30.36 0.04 -8.73
CA ILE A 30 31.28 0.15 -9.87
C ILE A 30 31.23 1.59 -10.41
N VAL A 31 32.39 2.26 -10.43
CA VAL A 31 32.58 3.57 -11.04
C VAL A 31 33.80 3.49 -11.95
N ASP A 32 33.64 3.86 -13.22
CA ASP A 32 34.69 3.78 -14.24
C ASP A 32 35.38 2.39 -14.34
N GLY A 33 34.59 1.33 -14.12
CA GLY A 33 35.08 -0.06 -14.17
C GLY A 33 35.84 -0.55 -12.93
N LEU A 34 35.95 0.28 -11.89
CA LEU A 34 36.64 -0.06 -10.63
C LEU A 34 35.62 -0.12 -9.47
N LEU A 35 35.88 -0.99 -8.49
CA LEU A 35 35.10 -1.02 -7.26
C LEU A 35 35.34 0.26 -6.46
N SER A 36 34.26 0.99 -6.18
CA SER A 36 34.27 2.27 -5.47
C SER A 36 33.06 2.41 -4.57
N VAL A 37 33.22 3.07 -3.45
CA VAL A 37 32.14 3.46 -2.54
C VAL A 37 31.66 4.90 -2.77
N SER A 38 32.17 5.58 -3.82
CA SER A 38 31.92 7.01 -4.07
C SER A 38 30.44 7.32 -4.26
N ASN A 39 29.67 6.44 -4.92
CA ASN A 39 28.22 6.62 -5.06
C ASN A 39 27.49 6.60 -3.71
N PHE A 40 27.91 5.73 -2.79
CA PHE A 40 27.34 5.68 -1.44
C PHE A 40 27.76 6.90 -0.60
N GLN A 41 29.02 7.32 -0.68
CA GLN A 41 29.49 8.54 -0.02
C GLN A 41 28.74 9.78 -0.51
N TYR A 42 28.49 9.85 -1.82
CA TYR A 42 27.67 10.92 -2.41
C TYR A 42 26.29 10.99 -1.76
N ILE A 43 25.60 9.85 -1.60
CA ILE A 43 24.24 9.82 -1.06
C ILE A 43 24.22 10.19 0.43
N ILE A 44 25.21 9.74 1.21
CA ILE A 44 25.32 10.11 2.63
C ILE A 44 25.45 11.63 2.81
N GLN A 45 26.01 12.32 1.82
CA GLN A 45 26.12 13.78 1.80
C GLN A 45 24.92 14.49 1.16
N ASP A 46 23.97 13.73 0.57
CA ASP A 46 22.81 14.30 -0.10
C ASP A 46 21.67 14.58 0.89
N ASN A 47 21.50 15.84 1.24
CA ASN A 47 20.41 16.31 2.08
C ASN A 47 19.03 15.95 1.51
N GLY A 48 18.91 15.82 0.18
CA GLY A 48 17.68 15.44 -0.49
C GLY A 48 17.21 14.04 -0.15
N PHE A 49 18.13 13.08 -0.09
CA PHE A 49 17.85 11.72 0.33
C PHE A 49 17.30 11.69 1.77
N PHE A 50 17.96 12.35 2.70
CA PHE A 50 17.52 12.38 4.11
C PHE A 50 16.19 13.10 4.28
N PHE A 51 15.95 14.18 3.52
CA PHE A 51 14.67 14.87 3.52
C PHE A 51 13.55 13.96 3.01
N SER A 52 13.73 13.30 1.87
CA SER A 52 12.75 12.37 1.29
C SER A 52 12.52 11.14 2.17
N LEU A 53 13.56 10.65 2.85
CA LEU A 53 13.44 9.60 3.86
C LEU A 53 12.57 10.06 5.04
N LYS A 54 12.80 11.28 5.54
CA LYS A 54 11.98 11.88 6.60
C LYS A 54 10.52 11.99 6.20
N ILE A 55 10.24 12.51 5.00
CA ILE A 55 8.88 12.61 4.46
C ILE A 55 8.25 11.21 4.33
N SER A 56 8.98 10.21 3.83
CA SER A 56 8.47 8.84 3.70
C SER A 56 8.11 8.21 5.05
N ILE A 57 8.94 8.38 6.07
CA ILE A 57 8.66 7.88 7.43
C ILE A 57 7.42 8.58 8.00
N LEU A 58 7.34 9.90 7.88
CA LEU A 58 6.19 10.69 8.32
C LEU A 58 4.90 10.27 7.60
N TRP A 59 4.97 10.14 6.28
CA TRP A 59 3.89 9.68 5.42
C TRP A 59 3.37 8.31 5.84
N ALA A 60 4.27 7.33 5.95
CA ALA A 60 3.93 5.97 6.32
C ALA A 60 3.32 5.90 7.73
N PHE A 61 3.87 6.65 8.68
CA PHE A 61 3.38 6.69 10.05
C PHE A 61 1.98 7.29 10.15
N LEU A 62 1.76 8.49 9.58
CA LEU A 62 0.47 9.16 9.64
C LEU A 62 -0.62 8.34 8.96
N ASN A 63 -0.35 7.83 7.74
CA ASN A 63 -1.29 6.92 7.07
C ASN A 63 -1.65 5.73 7.96
N THR A 64 -0.65 5.05 8.51
CA THR A 64 -0.85 3.84 9.32
C THR A 64 -1.68 4.13 10.57
N ILE A 65 -1.36 5.18 11.32
CA ILE A 65 -2.10 5.54 12.54
C ILE A 65 -3.54 5.92 12.22
N ILE A 66 -3.74 6.79 11.23
CA ILE A 66 -5.08 7.25 10.87
C ILE A 66 -5.94 6.08 10.40
N ILE A 67 -5.41 5.21 9.53
CA ILE A 67 -6.16 4.04 9.02
C ILE A 67 -6.49 3.06 10.14
N LEU A 68 -5.57 2.79 11.08
CA LEU A 68 -5.83 1.90 12.21
C LEU A 68 -6.86 2.48 13.18
N CYS A 69 -6.76 3.76 13.51
CA CYS A 69 -7.71 4.43 14.40
C CYS A 69 -9.11 4.47 13.78
N LEU A 70 -9.23 4.95 12.53
CA LEU A 70 -10.51 5.00 11.83
C LEU A 70 -11.05 3.59 11.56
N GLY A 71 -10.17 2.67 11.16
CA GLY A 71 -10.52 1.28 10.89
C GLY A 71 -11.09 0.58 12.11
N LEU A 72 -10.50 0.77 13.29
CA LEU A 72 -10.99 0.20 14.55
C LEU A 72 -12.37 0.78 14.94
N LEU A 73 -12.54 2.10 14.80
CA LEU A 73 -13.82 2.77 15.08
C LEU A 73 -14.93 2.30 14.13
N ILE A 74 -14.65 2.25 12.82
CA ILE A 74 -15.64 1.82 11.82
C ILE A 74 -15.97 0.34 11.98
N ALA A 75 -14.97 -0.52 12.24
CA ALA A 75 -15.19 -1.95 12.50
C ALA A 75 -16.10 -2.15 13.74
N HIS A 76 -15.86 -1.37 14.81
CA HIS A 76 -16.74 -1.38 15.99
C HIS A 76 -18.17 -0.96 15.65
N PHE A 77 -18.35 0.10 14.85
CA PHE A 77 -19.69 0.55 14.43
C PHE A 77 -20.39 -0.45 13.53
N LEU A 78 -19.68 -1.13 12.63
CA LEU A 78 -20.24 -2.22 11.81
C LEU A 78 -20.77 -3.36 12.68
N ASN A 79 -20.05 -3.70 13.75
CA ASN A 79 -20.45 -4.78 14.67
C ASN A 79 -21.73 -4.44 15.47
N GLU A 80 -22.03 -3.16 15.69
CA GLU A 80 -23.22 -2.70 16.41
C GLU A 80 -24.45 -2.44 15.53
N MET A 81 -24.25 -2.28 14.22
CA MET A 81 -25.32 -1.82 13.32
C MET A 81 -26.20 -2.97 12.81
N LYS A 82 -27.51 -2.87 13.01
CA LYS A 82 -28.47 -3.78 12.35
C LYS A 82 -28.46 -3.62 10.80
N ARG A 83 -28.21 -2.40 10.28
CA ARG A 83 -28.13 -2.08 8.84
C ARG A 83 -26.68 -1.88 8.39
N TRP A 84 -25.79 -2.78 8.72
CA TRP A 84 -24.37 -2.71 8.36
C TRP A 84 -24.11 -2.77 6.84
N LYS A 85 -25.04 -3.34 6.05
CA LYS A 85 -24.86 -3.54 4.60
C LYS A 85 -24.57 -2.26 3.84
N THR A 86 -25.24 -1.14 4.19
CA THR A 86 -25.03 0.15 3.50
C THR A 86 -23.61 0.69 3.72
N LEU A 87 -23.13 0.65 4.96
CA LEU A 87 -21.77 1.08 5.28
C LEU A 87 -20.73 0.15 4.66
N TYR A 88 -21.00 -1.16 4.66
CA TYR A 88 -20.16 -2.16 4.01
C TYR A 88 -20.04 -1.89 2.50
N LEU A 89 -21.15 -1.63 1.81
CA LEU A 89 -21.15 -1.29 0.39
C LEU A 89 -20.39 0.01 0.11
N ALA A 90 -20.56 1.04 0.96
CA ALA A 90 -19.82 2.29 0.83
C ALA A 90 -18.30 2.09 0.97
N LEU A 91 -17.87 1.19 1.86
CA LEU A 91 -16.45 0.82 2.01
C LEU A 91 -15.90 0.01 0.83
N LEU A 92 -16.74 -0.73 0.09
CA LEU A 92 -16.29 -1.44 -1.11
C LEU A 92 -15.96 -0.52 -2.27
N VAL A 93 -16.56 0.68 -2.34
CA VAL A 93 -16.33 1.64 -3.43
C VAL A 93 -14.86 2.02 -3.59
N PRO A 94 -14.14 2.51 -2.56
CA PRO A 94 -12.71 2.81 -2.68
C PRO A 94 -11.86 1.61 -3.08
N TRP A 95 -12.23 0.42 -2.63
CA TRP A 95 -11.50 -0.80 -2.94
C TRP A 95 -11.71 -1.27 -4.40
N GLY A 96 -12.91 -1.00 -4.95
CA GLY A 96 -13.24 -1.37 -6.33
C GLY A 96 -12.74 -0.40 -7.39
N ILE A 97 -12.33 0.83 -7.02
CA ILE A 97 -11.84 1.84 -7.96
C ILE A 97 -10.32 1.73 -8.09
N PRO A 98 -9.76 1.53 -9.31
CA PRO A 98 -8.33 1.58 -9.54
C PRO A 98 -7.69 2.91 -9.10
N LEU A 99 -6.46 2.88 -8.57
CA LEU A 99 -5.74 4.07 -8.11
C LEU A 99 -5.63 5.15 -9.20
N TYR A 100 -5.32 4.74 -10.44
CA TYR A 100 -5.18 5.64 -11.59
C TYR A 100 -6.50 6.29 -12.04
N ILE A 101 -7.64 5.90 -11.48
CA ILE A 101 -8.94 6.57 -11.63
C ILE A 101 -9.25 7.41 -10.40
N GLY A 102 -9.22 6.79 -9.22
CA GLY A 102 -9.70 7.43 -8.01
C GLY A 102 -8.82 8.58 -7.53
N VAL A 103 -7.49 8.49 -7.69
CA VAL A 103 -6.59 9.58 -7.29
C VAL A 103 -6.77 10.83 -8.16
N PRO A 104 -6.77 10.77 -9.50
CA PRO A 104 -7.07 11.94 -10.33
C PRO A 104 -8.45 12.53 -10.10
N ILE A 105 -9.48 11.70 -9.83
CA ILE A 105 -10.81 12.22 -9.48
C ILE A 105 -10.75 13.04 -8.19
N TRP A 106 -10.12 12.52 -7.14
CA TRP A 106 -9.93 13.27 -5.91
C TRP A 106 -9.09 14.54 -6.14
N ARG A 107 -8.05 14.46 -7.00
CA ARG A 107 -7.28 15.64 -7.41
C ARG A 107 -8.18 16.70 -8.03
N SER A 108 -9.07 16.33 -8.94
CA SER A 108 -10.01 17.27 -9.56
C SER A 108 -11.06 17.84 -8.60
N ILE A 109 -11.42 17.08 -7.54
CA ILE A 109 -12.36 17.54 -6.51
C ILE A 109 -11.69 18.54 -5.56
N ILE A 110 -10.43 18.29 -5.19
CA ILE A 110 -9.74 19.04 -4.12
C ILE A 110 -9.01 20.26 -4.67
N HIS A 111 -8.32 20.12 -5.81
CA HIS A 111 -7.42 21.15 -6.32
C HIS A 111 -8.18 22.22 -7.11
N ARG A 112 -8.08 23.47 -6.66
CA ARG A 112 -8.66 24.65 -7.34
C ARG A 112 -8.22 24.79 -8.80
N GLY A 113 -6.97 24.45 -9.13
CA GLY A 113 -6.43 24.54 -10.48
C GLY A 113 -7.08 23.61 -11.50
N SER A 114 -7.92 22.65 -11.07
CA SER A 114 -8.75 21.83 -11.95
C SER A 114 -10.00 22.56 -12.46
N GLY A 115 -10.23 23.79 -12.01
CA GLY A 115 -11.40 24.60 -12.29
C GLY A 115 -12.37 24.62 -11.11
N PHE A 116 -13.62 24.21 -11.32
CA PHE A 116 -14.59 24.12 -10.23
C PHE A 116 -14.26 22.94 -9.31
N SER A 117 -13.98 23.24 -8.04
CA SER A 117 -13.86 22.24 -6.97
C SER A 117 -15.16 22.23 -6.15
N PRO A 118 -15.79 21.07 -5.89
CA PRO A 118 -16.92 20.97 -4.96
C PRO A 118 -16.64 21.54 -3.57
N LEU A 119 -15.38 21.58 -3.13
CA LEU A 119 -14.97 22.16 -1.84
C LEU A 119 -15.09 23.69 -1.80
N ASN A 120 -15.04 24.36 -2.96
CA ASN A 120 -15.26 25.81 -3.04
C ASN A 120 -16.70 26.19 -2.63
N LEU A 121 -17.69 25.28 -2.77
CA LEU A 121 -19.06 25.52 -2.31
C LEU A 121 -19.17 25.70 -0.78
N ILE A 122 -18.24 25.12 -0.04
CA ILE A 122 -18.16 25.24 1.42
C ILE A 122 -17.05 26.20 1.87
N GLY A 123 -16.53 27.01 0.95
CA GLY A 123 -15.51 28.04 1.25
C GLY A 123 -14.08 27.52 1.42
N LEU A 124 -13.80 26.24 1.08
CA LEU A 124 -12.46 25.66 1.13
C LEU A 124 -11.78 25.85 -0.23
N ASP A 125 -10.78 26.72 -0.26
CA ASP A 125 -9.96 27.01 -1.44
C ASP A 125 -8.57 26.36 -1.30
N ILE A 126 -8.40 25.16 -1.87
CA ILE A 126 -7.19 24.36 -1.73
C ILE A 126 -6.35 24.44 -3.00
N ASN A 127 -5.16 25.01 -2.87
CA ASN A 127 -4.17 25.08 -3.95
C ASN A 127 -2.95 24.20 -3.65
N MET A 128 -2.94 22.99 -4.20
CA MET A 128 -1.85 22.02 -4.00
C MET A 128 -0.56 22.39 -4.75
N LEU A 129 -0.60 23.35 -5.68
CA LEU A 129 0.61 23.81 -6.40
C LEU A 129 1.47 24.77 -5.59
N THR A 130 0.88 25.48 -4.64
CA THR A 130 1.57 26.55 -3.91
C THR A 130 1.65 26.32 -2.41
N ASP A 131 0.69 25.57 -1.83
CA ASP A 131 0.66 25.32 -0.39
C ASP A 131 1.11 23.89 -0.05
N PRO A 132 2.31 23.76 0.56
CA PRO A 132 2.90 22.48 0.96
C PRO A 132 2.02 21.65 1.90
N MET A 133 1.31 22.31 2.83
CA MET A 133 0.48 21.62 3.81
C MET A 133 -0.79 21.07 3.18
N SER A 134 -1.46 21.85 2.36
CA SER A 134 -2.64 21.42 1.60
C SER A 134 -2.31 20.28 0.66
N ALA A 135 -1.17 20.29 -0.02
CA ALA A 135 -0.73 19.21 -0.88
C ALA A 135 -0.52 17.91 -0.09
N PHE A 136 0.21 17.99 1.03
CA PHE A 136 0.47 16.83 1.89
C PHE A 136 -0.81 16.24 2.49
N LEU A 137 -1.67 17.08 3.07
CA LEU A 137 -2.93 16.62 3.70
C LEU A 137 -3.92 16.07 2.69
N SER A 138 -4.00 16.66 1.48
CA SER A 138 -4.85 16.17 0.41
C SER A 138 -4.43 14.78 -0.07
N ALA A 139 -3.14 14.58 -0.30
CA ALA A 139 -2.60 13.28 -0.68
C ALA A 139 -2.77 12.25 0.45
N LEU A 140 -2.56 12.65 1.72
CA LEU A 140 -2.76 11.81 2.90
C LEU A 140 -4.23 11.35 3.02
N PHE A 141 -5.19 12.26 2.84
CA PHE A 141 -6.61 11.93 2.85
C PHE A 141 -6.96 10.87 1.79
N VAL A 142 -6.48 11.05 0.56
CA VAL A 142 -6.75 10.11 -0.54
C VAL A 142 -6.10 8.75 -0.27
N SER A 143 -4.88 8.72 0.25
CA SER A 143 -4.18 7.49 0.64
C SER A 143 -4.92 6.72 1.74
N VAL A 144 -5.39 7.43 2.77
CA VAL A 144 -6.24 6.85 3.84
C VAL A 144 -7.53 6.29 3.26
N TRP A 145 -8.19 7.02 2.36
CA TRP A 145 -9.44 6.59 1.73
C TRP A 145 -9.30 5.26 0.99
N PHE A 146 -8.20 5.04 0.26
CA PHE A 146 -7.90 3.76 -0.40
C PHE A 146 -7.51 2.64 0.56
N GLY A 147 -6.80 2.94 1.63
CA GLY A 147 -6.31 1.95 2.58
C GLY A 147 -7.34 1.48 3.61
N LEU A 148 -8.34 2.31 3.88
CA LEU A 148 -9.30 2.12 4.96
C LEU A 148 -10.14 0.84 4.85
N PRO A 149 -10.70 0.45 3.67
CA PRO A 149 -11.59 -0.70 3.56
C PRO A 149 -10.97 -2.02 4.04
N ILE A 150 -9.76 -2.32 3.57
CA ILE A 150 -9.06 -3.57 3.94
C ILE A 150 -8.82 -3.62 5.45
N THR A 151 -8.38 -2.49 6.02
CA THR A 151 -8.13 -2.39 7.47
C THR A 151 -9.41 -2.60 8.28
N VAL A 152 -10.51 -1.99 7.84
CA VAL A 152 -11.83 -2.18 8.48
C VAL A 152 -12.25 -3.65 8.43
N PHE A 153 -12.14 -4.31 7.26
CA PHE A 153 -12.58 -5.70 7.11
C PHE A 153 -11.75 -6.69 7.95
N VAL A 154 -10.43 -6.49 8.01
CA VAL A 154 -9.55 -7.32 8.85
C VAL A 154 -9.87 -7.13 10.33
N LEU A 155 -10.04 -5.88 10.79
CA LEU A 155 -10.37 -5.62 12.19
C LEU A 155 -11.79 -6.08 12.56
N TRP A 156 -12.76 -5.91 11.66
CA TRP A 156 -14.12 -6.41 11.86
C TRP A 156 -14.16 -7.94 11.94
N GLY A 157 -13.45 -8.63 11.03
CA GLY A 157 -13.28 -10.09 11.09
C GLY A 157 -12.62 -10.55 12.38
N ALA A 158 -11.58 -9.85 12.84
CA ALA A 158 -10.91 -10.14 14.10
C ALA A 158 -11.81 -9.87 15.32
N MET A 159 -12.68 -8.86 15.28
CA MET A 159 -13.70 -8.64 16.33
C MET A 159 -14.73 -9.77 16.38
N ALA A 160 -15.10 -10.33 15.23
CA ALA A 160 -16.07 -11.42 15.15
C ALA A 160 -15.58 -12.73 15.81
N THR A 161 -14.27 -12.91 16.00
CA THR A 161 -13.71 -14.08 16.71
C THR A 161 -13.82 -13.95 18.24
N ILE A 162 -14.17 -12.78 18.77
CA ILE A 162 -14.32 -12.56 20.22
C ILE A 162 -15.67 -13.15 20.67
N PRO A 163 -15.69 -14.05 21.69
CA PRO A 163 -16.91 -14.66 22.16
C PRO A 163 -17.96 -13.64 22.60
N LYS A 164 -19.21 -13.78 22.13
CA LYS A 164 -20.31 -12.86 22.46
C LYS A 164 -20.52 -12.72 23.97
N GLY A 165 -20.33 -13.81 24.74
CA GLY A 165 -20.44 -13.78 26.20
C GLY A 165 -19.56 -12.73 26.88
N LEU A 166 -18.35 -12.43 26.32
CA LEU A 166 -17.49 -11.37 26.86
C LEU A 166 -18.06 -9.97 26.60
N THR A 167 -18.64 -9.76 25.42
CA THR A 167 -19.28 -8.47 25.10
C THR A 167 -20.54 -8.24 25.94
N ASP A 168 -21.30 -9.31 26.18
CA ASP A 168 -22.53 -9.27 26.97
C ASP A 168 -22.22 -9.07 28.46
N SER A 169 -21.17 -9.71 29.00
CA SER A 169 -20.71 -9.49 30.38
C SER A 169 -20.35 -8.02 30.61
N VAL A 170 -19.57 -7.41 29.70
CA VAL A 170 -19.23 -5.98 29.83
C VAL A 170 -20.47 -5.08 29.83
N LYS A 171 -21.50 -5.41 29.03
CA LYS A 171 -22.76 -4.67 28.99
C LYS A 171 -23.59 -4.87 30.27
N LEU A 172 -23.63 -6.09 30.81
CA LEU A 172 -24.31 -6.40 32.09
C LEU A 172 -23.67 -5.67 33.26
N ASP A 173 -22.34 -5.51 33.25
CA ASP A 173 -21.59 -4.73 34.23
C ASP A 173 -21.77 -3.20 34.06
N GLY A 174 -22.71 -2.75 33.23
CA GLY A 174 -22.96 -1.33 32.95
C GLY A 174 -21.90 -0.65 32.08
N GLY A 175 -21.10 -1.43 31.35
CA GLY A 175 -20.11 -0.92 30.42
C GLY A 175 -20.75 -0.28 29.19
N THR A 176 -20.18 0.85 28.78
CA THR A 176 -20.60 1.62 27.60
C THR A 176 -19.88 1.13 26.33
N ASN A 177 -20.26 1.63 25.15
CA ASN A 177 -19.57 1.36 23.90
C ASN A 177 -18.10 1.79 23.92
N THR A 178 -17.78 2.86 24.62
CA THR A 178 -16.38 3.28 24.87
C THR A 178 -15.66 2.27 25.75
N THR A 179 -16.32 1.70 26.75
CA THR A 179 -15.76 0.64 27.58
C THR A 179 -15.47 -0.62 26.76
N LEU A 180 -16.38 -1.03 25.89
CA LEU A 180 -16.17 -2.16 24.97
C LEU A 180 -14.95 -1.91 24.07
N LEU A 181 -14.85 -0.72 23.47
CA LEU A 181 -13.76 -0.38 22.55
C LEU A 181 -12.39 -0.39 23.25
N PHE A 182 -12.27 0.32 24.37
CA PHE A 182 -10.97 0.53 25.02
C PHE A 182 -10.57 -0.58 26.00
N ASN A 183 -11.53 -1.22 26.67
CA ASN A 183 -11.24 -2.21 27.70
C ASN A 183 -11.35 -3.67 27.19
N LEU A 184 -12.12 -3.94 26.14
CA LEU A 184 -12.25 -5.27 25.56
C LEU A 184 -11.57 -5.38 24.18
N TYR A 185 -12.03 -4.62 23.18
CA TYR A 185 -11.57 -4.80 21.80
C TYR A 185 -10.10 -4.40 21.63
N LEU A 186 -9.71 -3.22 22.05
CA LEU A 186 -8.32 -2.73 21.88
C LEU A 186 -7.27 -3.64 22.54
N PRO A 187 -7.46 -4.14 23.78
CA PRO A 187 -6.52 -5.09 24.37
C PRO A 187 -6.50 -6.45 23.67
N THR A 188 -7.67 -6.99 23.32
CA THR A 188 -7.79 -8.31 22.70
C THR A 188 -7.22 -8.32 21.28
N LEU A 189 -7.45 -7.24 20.52
CA LEU A 189 -6.97 -7.10 19.15
C LEU A 189 -5.51 -6.60 19.05
N LYS A 190 -4.82 -6.39 20.15
CA LYS A 190 -3.45 -5.89 20.14
C LYS A 190 -2.50 -6.64 19.20
N PRO A 191 -2.46 -7.99 19.15
CA PRO A 191 -1.58 -8.71 18.24
C PRO A 191 -1.90 -8.38 16.77
N THR A 192 -3.19 -8.35 16.42
CA THR A 192 -3.66 -7.98 15.07
C THR A 192 -3.31 -6.54 14.72
N LEU A 193 -3.52 -5.60 15.65
CA LEU A 193 -3.19 -4.18 15.45
C LEU A 193 -1.68 -3.96 15.24
N VAL A 194 -0.83 -4.65 16.00
CA VAL A 194 0.63 -4.55 15.83
C VAL A 194 1.05 -5.09 14.48
N THR A 195 0.53 -6.26 14.09
CA THR A 195 0.82 -6.84 12.76
C THR A 195 0.36 -5.91 11.64
N MET A 196 -0.87 -5.38 11.73
CA MET A 196 -1.39 -4.44 10.74
C MET A 196 -0.64 -3.12 10.71
N PHE A 197 -0.18 -2.62 11.87
CA PHE A 197 0.65 -1.43 11.93
C PHE A 197 1.90 -1.61 11.07
N VAL A 198 2.62 -2.70 11.24
CA VAL A 198 3.87 -2.93 10.50
C VAL A 198 3.61 -3.15 9.01
N LEU A 199 2.63 -3.96 8.66
CA LEU A 199 2.32 -4.22 7.26
C LEU A 199 1.88 -2.95 6.52
N ASN A 200 1.04 -2.12 7.14
CA ASN A 200 0.63 -0.84 6.57
C ASN A 200 1.79 0.15 6.51
N PHE A 201 2.62 0.24 7.56
CA PHE A 201 3.77 1.11 7.58
C PHE A 201 4.75 0.78 6.44
N LEU A 202 5.10 -0.50 6.26
CA LEU A 202 5.95 -0.95 5.15
C LEU A 202 5.32 -0.71 3.78
N LYS A 203 4.00 -0.87 3.66
CA LYS A 203 3.25 -0.55 2.44
C LYS A 203 3.38 0.94 2.11
N PHE A 204 3.10 1.82 3.07
CA PHE A 204 3.11 3.27 2.85
C PHE A 204 4.52 3.87 2.74
N MET A 205 5.55 3.21 3.27
CA MET A 205 6.95 3.57 2.99
C MET A 205 7.30 3.48 1.51
N LYS A 206 6.62 2.61 0.76
CA LYS A 206 6.81 2.35 -0.68
C LYS A 206 5.67 2.90 -1.53
N GLU A 207 4.89 3.86 -1.00
CA GLU A 207 3.76 4.43 -1.72
C GLU A 207 4.26 5.45 -2.76
N PHE A 208 4.15 5.07 -4.02
CA PHE A 208 4.46 5.92 -5.16
C PHE A 208 3.20 6.51 -5.78
N SER A 209 2.25 5.61 -6.12
CA SER A 209 1.17 5.94 -7.05
C SER A 209 0.23 7.04 -6.57
N VAL A 210 -0.11 7.06 -5.28
CA VAL A 210 -1.00 8.09 -4.73
C VAL A 210 -0.30 9.45 -4.75
N VAL A 211 0.95 9.51 -4.30
CA VAL A 211 1.71 10.76 -4.27
C VAL A 211 1.97 11.29 -5.67
N PHE A 212 2.41 10.41 -6.59
CA PHE A 212 2.68 10.75 -7.98
C PHE A 212 1.44 11.31 -8.70
N LEU A 213 0.32 10.59 -8.65
CA LEU A 213 -0.91 10.99 -9.33
C LEU A 213 -1.57 12.22 -8.70
N MET A 214 -1.36 12.46 -7.40
CA MET A 214 -1.99 13.57 -6.67
C MET A 214 -1.18 14.86 -6.78
N THR A 215 0.12 14.82 -6.55
CA THR A 215 0.98 16.00 -6.35
C THR A 215 2.28 15.96 -7.13
N ASP A 216 2.65 14.80 -7.69
CA ASP A 216 3.94 14.59 -8.37
C ASP A 216 5.15 15.04 -7.50
N GLY A 217 5.08 14.76 -6.19
CA GLY A 217 6.08 15.19 -5.23
C GLY A 217 6.00 16.68 -4.79
N GLY A 218 5.21 17.50 -5.49
CA GLY A 218 5.10 18.94 -5.27
C GLY A 218 4.32 19.37 -4.00
N PRO A 219 4.18 20.69 -3.79
CA PRO A 219 4.86 21.81 -4.47
C PRO A 219 6.36 21.87 -4.16
N PRO A 220 7.17 22.45 -5.07
CA PRO A 220 8.60 22.60 -4.86
C PRO A 220 8.91 23.42 -3.61
N LEU A 221 9.88 22.98 -2.81
CA LEU A 221 10.38 23.75 -1.68
C LEU A 221 11.53 24.63 -2.14
N VAL A 222 11.46 25.92 -1.82
CA VAL A 222 12.40 26.98 -2.32
C VAL A 222 13.85 26.79 -1.85
N SER A 223 14.12 25.94 -0.88
CA SER A 223 15.48 25.64 -0.43
C SER A 223 16.09 24.57 -1.31
N GLY A 224 17.07 24.91 -2.12
CA GLY A 224 17.85 23.98 -2.95
C GLY A 224 18.58 22.92 -2.12
N PHE A 225 17.85 21.89 -1.69
CA PHE A 225 18.40 20.80 -0.89
C PHE A 225 19.30 19.88 -1.69
N THR A 226 19.19 19.87 -3.02
CA THR A 226 20.10 19.09 -3.86
C THR A 226 20.48 19.84 -5.13
N LYS A 227 21.67 19.56 -5.64
CA LYS A 227 22.09 20.01 -6.96
C LYS A 227 21.44 19.20 -8.10
N ARG A 228 20.68 18.13 -7.79
CA ARG A 228 20.27 17.11 -8.77
C ARG A 228 18.75 16.96 -8.97
N SER A 229 17.93 17.26 -7.98
CA SER A 229 16.48 17.17 -8.10
C SER A 229 15.77 18.29 -7.36
N ILE A 230 14.59 18.65 -7.84
CA ILE A 230 13.70 19.58 -7.16
C ILE A 230 12.94 18.77 -6.11
N ILE A 231 13.17 19.09 -4.84
CA ILE A 231 12.45 18.47 -3.75
C ILE A 231 11.19 19.25 -3.45
N GLY A 232 10.07 18.59 -3.46
CA GLY A 232 8.78 19.12 -3.07
C GLY A 232 8.31 18.64 -1.69
N ALA A 233 7.20 19.21 -1.26
CA ALA A 233 6.62 18.95 0.06
C ALA A 233 6.13 17.51 0.26
N THR A 234 5.82 16.80 -0.81
CA THR A 234 5.35 15.42 -0.80
C THR A 234 6.34 14.45 -1.46
N THR A 235 7.58 14.88 -1.69
CA THR A 235 8.60 14.01 -2.29
C THR A 235 9.01 12.90 -1.33
N THR A 236 8.34 11.76 -1.45
CA THR A 236 8.74 10.51 -0.77
C THR A 236 9.98 9.91 -1.43
N LEU A 237 10.63 8.94 -0.78
CA LEU A 237 11.81 8.25 -1.32
C LEU A 237 11.58 7.65 -2.71
N ASP A 238 10.43 7.02 -2.93
CA ASP A 238 10.12 6.42 -4.23
C ASP A 238 9.92 7.48 -5.33
N ILE A 239 9.31 8.64 -5.00
CA ILE A 239 9.22 9.79 -5.92
C ILE A 239 10.62 10.35 -6.20
N PHE A 240 11.44 10.53 -5.17
CA PHE A 240 12.80 11.04 -5.30
C PHE A 240 13.67 10.14 -6.20
N ILE A 241 13.60 8.82 -6.03
CA ILE A 241 14.32 7.86 -6.88
C ILE A 241 13.80 7.93 -8.32
N TYR A 242 12.49 8.06 -8.52
CA TYR A 242 11.87 8.20 -9.84
C TYR A 242 12.35 9.46 -10.56
N ASP A 243 12.37 10.61 -9.89
CA ASP A 243 12.80 11.89 -10.47
C ASP A 243 14.28 11.85 -10.90
N ILE A 244 15.15 11.26 -10.07
CA ILE A 244 16.56 11.10 -10.43
C ILE A 244 16.72 10.13 -11.59
N PHE A 245 15.97 9.02 -11.59
CA PHE A 245 16.00 8.03 -12.65
C PHE A 245 15.56 8.58 -13.99
N MET A 246 14.42 9.31 -14.02
CA MET A 246 13.88 9.90 -15.26
C MET A 246 14.67 11.12 -15.74
N GLY A 247 15.29 11.86 -14.81
CA GLY A 247 16.01 13.11 -15.13
C GLY A 247 17.45 12.94 -15.58
N ARG A 248 18.15 11.85 -15.26
CA ARG A 248 19.61 11.81 -15.38
C ARG A 248 20.20 10.44 -15.69
N ASN A 249 19.84 9.61 -16.31
CA ASN A 249 20.52 8.38 -16.82
C ASN A 249 21.82 7.89 -16.05
N GLU A 250 22.02 8.35 -14.80
CA GLU A 250 23.15 8.02 -13.94
C GLU A 250 22.84 6.72 -13.17
N THR A 251 22.92 5.58 -13.84
CA THR A 251 22.51 4.27 -13.33
C THR A 251 23.18 3.90 -12.00
N GLY A 252 24.46 4.21 -11.81
CA GLY A 252 25.21 3.89 -10.60
C GLY A 252 24.67 4.61 -9.35
N ILE A 253 24.38 5.90 -9.47
CA ILE A 253 23.84 6.70 -8.34
C ILE A 253 22.42 6.29 -8.02
N VAL A 254 21.57 6.10 -9.04
CA VAL A 254 20.18 5.66 -8.83
C VAL A 254 20.15 4.27 -8.19
N SER A 255 21.05 3.38 -8.61
CA SER A 255 21.22 2.06 -8.00
C SER A 255 21.67 2.15 -6.53
N ALA A 256 22.56 3.08 -6.19
CA ALA A 256 22.98 3.28 -4.81
C ALA A 256 21.84 3.83 -3.92
N TYR A 257 21.00 4.75 -4.42
CA TYR A 257 19.77 5.16 -3.72
C TYR A 257 18.83 3.97 -3.50
N SER A 258 18.66 3.12 -4.52
CA SER A 258 17.82 1.93 -4.44
C SER A 258 18.32 0.95 -3.37
N VAL A 259 19.62 0.70 -3.33
CA VAL A 259 20.24 -0.18 -2.33
C VAL A 259 20.07 0.37 -0.91
N LEU A 260 20.34 1.65 -0.68
CA LEU A 260 20.16 2.25 0.65
C LEU A 260 18.69 2.24 1.09
N THR A 261 17.77 2.52 0.19
CA THR A 261 16.33 2.43 0.49
C THR A 261 15.92 1.00 0.85
N LEU A 262 16.42 0.00 0.12
CA LEU A 262 16.19 -1.40 0.43
C LEU A 262 16.75 -1.77 1.82
N LEU A 263 17.94 -1.30 2.16
CA LEU A 263 18.53 -1.53 3.49
C LEU A 263 17.67 -0.91 4.60
N VAL A 264 17.13 0.29 4.41
CA VAL A 264 16.19 0.91 5.36
C VAL A 264 14.93 0.06 5.53
N VAL A 265 14.33 -0.40 4.44
CA VAL A 265 13.12 -1.26 4.47
C VAL A 265 13.44 -2.61 5.12
N ALA A 266 14.55 -3.24 4.78
CA ALA A 266 14.99 -4.51 5.37
C ALA A 266 15.27 -4.35 6.87
N PHE A 267 15.92 -3.27 7.28
CA PHE A 267 16.13 -2.94 8.69
C PHE A 267 14.81 -2.82 9.45
N MET A 268 13.82 -2.10 8.91
CA MET A 268 12.48 -2.00 9.50
C MET A 268 11.79 -3.37 9.63
N MET A 269 11.97 -4.27 8.64
CA MET A 269 11.44 -5.64 8.72
C MET A 269 12.10 -6.46 9.82
N VAL A 270 13.42 -6.40 9.93
CA VAL A 270 14.16 -7.10 11.00
C VAL A 270 13.68 -6.59 12.36
N LEU A 271 13.52 -5.28 12.52
CA LEU A 271 12.98 -4.68 13.72
C LEU A 271 11.59 -5.23 14.05
N TRP A 272 10.71 -5.34 13.05
CA TRP A 272 9.40 -5.94 13.24
C TRP A 272 9.48 -7.40 13.68
N PHE A 273 10.26 -8.22 12.97
CA PHE A 273 10.40 -9.64 13.29
C PHE A 273 10.88 -9.85 14.72
N LEU A 274 11.83 -9.03 15.17
CA LEU A 274 12.34 -9.08 16.54
C LEU A 274 11.30 -8.59 17.56
N SER A 275 10.45 -7.59 17.22
CA SER A 275 9.40 -7.06 18.10
C SER A 275 8.16 -7.96 18.18
N SER A 276 7.93 -8.82 17.21
CA SER A 276 6.78 -9.74 17.17
C SER A 276 6.92 -10.92 18.13
N ARG A 277 8.11 -11.14 18.72
CA ARG A 277 8.33 -12.16 19.76
C ARG A 277 7.56 -11.79 21.04
N GLU A 278 7.12 -12.79 21.80
CA GLU A 278 6.22 -12.64 22.97
C GLU A 278 6.72 -11.67 24.05
N LYS A 279 8.01 -11.43 24.15
CA LYS A 279 8.62 -10.45 25.08
C LYS A 279 9.60 -9.57 24.31
N PRO A 280 9.16 -8.42 23.78
CA PRO A 280 10.09 -7.48 23.16
C PRO A 280 11.12 -7.05 24.20
N ASN A 281 12.40 -7.23 23.88
CA ASN A 281 13.48 -6.85 24.79
C ASN A 281 13.51 -5.32 24.89
N LEU A 282 13.50 -4.80 26.12
CA LEU A 282 13.57 -3.35 26.38
C LEU A 282 14.79 -2.70 25.73
N ILE A 283 15.92 -3.40 25.71
CA ILE A 283 17.16 -2.97 25.04
C ILE A 283 16.90 -2.71 23.57
N PHE A 284 16.18 -3.61 22.91
CA PHE A 284 15.83 -3.51 21.51
C PHE A 284 14.96 -2.27 21.20
N LEU A 285 13.93 -2.01 22.02
CA LEU A 285 13.07 -0.84 21.88
C LEU A 285 13.84 0.48 22.05
N ILE A 286 14.77 0.54 23.00
CA ILE A 286 15.63 1.71 23.23
C ILE A 286 16.59 1.88 22.04
N THR A 287 17.18 0.80 21.54
CA THR A 287 18.09 0.83 20.37
C THR A 287 17.37 1.35 19.13
N ILE A 288 16.11 0.93 18.88
CA ILE A 288 15.28 1.47 17.78
C ILE A 288 15.11 2.98 17.92
N THR A 289 14.72 3.43 19.12
CA THR A 289 14.52 4.85 19.39
C THR A 289 15.79 5.65 19.15
N LEU A 290 16.92 5.15 19.62
CA LEU A 290 18.23 5.77 19.42
C LEU A 290 18.59 5.84 17.93
N VAL A 291 18.47 4.71 17.21
CA VAL A 291 18.80 4.65 15.77
C VAL A 291 17.88 5.58 14.96
N ALA A 292 16.59 5.63 15.28
CA ALA A 292 15.65 6.53 14.62
C ALA A 292 16.05 8.01 14.83
N HIS A 293 16.46 8.39 16.05
CA HIS A 293 16.91 9.75 16.34
C HIS A 293 18.23 10.11 15.66
N LEU A 294 19.18 9.18 15.60
CA LEU A 294 20.44 9.39 14.91
C LEU A 294 20.28 9.45 13.38
N ALA A 295 19.39 8.63 12.82
CA ALA A 295 19.20 8.55 11.37
C ALA A 295 18.36 9.71 10.81
N VAL A 296 17.33 10.16 11.52
CA VAL A 296 16.31 11.07 10.97
C VAL A 296 16.11 12.33 11.82
N GLY A 297 16.64 12.35 13.04
CA GLY A 297 16.43 13.44 14.01
C GLY A 297 17.25 14.72 13.74
N GLY A 298 18.21 14.70 12.81
CA GLY A 298 19.08 15.85 12.57
C GLY A 298 19.84 16.31 13.84
N CYS A 299 20.05 17.64 13.99
CA CYS A 299 20.76 18.18 15.17
C CYS A 299 20.07 17.85 16.50
N SER A 300 18.74 17.81 16.53
CA SER A 300 17.98 17.42 17.73
C SER A 300 18.20 15.95 18.09
N GLY A 301 18.39 15.09 17.08
CA GLY A 301 18.69 13.67 17.27
C GLY A 301 20.03 13.42 17.96
N LEU A 302 21.03 14.25 17.71
CA LEU A 302 22.35 14.16 18.37
C LEU A 302 22.28 14.43 19.89
N ILE A 303 21.31 15.23 20.33
CA ILE A 303 21.11 15.57 21.74
C ILE A 303 20.13 14.61 22.40
N ILE A 304 18.98 14.41 21.80
CA ILE A 304 17.86 13.65 22.39
C ILE A 304 18.12 12.13 22.28
N GLY A 305 18.77 11.66 21.18
CA GLY A 305 19.13 10.25 21.00
C GLY A 305 19.93 9.69 22.19
N PRO A 306 21.05 10.32 22.59
CA PRO A 306 21.81 9.89 23.77
C PRO A 306 21.04 9.96 25.10
N LEU A 307 20.08 10.89 25.25
CA LEU A 307 19.24 10.95 26.44
C LEU A 307 18.35 9.71 26.59
N TYR A 308 17.93 9.10 25.47
CA TYR A 308 17.21 7.82 25.53
C TYR A 308 18.11 6.66 26.02
N LEU A 309 19.43 6.73 25.89
CA LEU A 309 20.33 5.76 26.50
C LEU A 309 20.30 5.82 28.04
N LEU A 310 20.09 7.00 28.62
CA LEU A 310 19.96 7.15 30.06
C LEU A 310 18.70 6.46 30.61
N THR A 311 17.67 6.29 29.77
CA THR A 311 16.45 5.54 30.15
C THR A 311 16.72 4.06 30.37
N PHE A 312 17.85 3.55 29.82
CA PHE A 312 18.31 2.19 30.04
C PHE A 312 18.68 1.95 31.52
N TYR A 313 19.31 2.94 32.15
CA TYR A 313 19.70 2.87 33.56
C TYR A 313 18.54 3.14 34.54
N ARG A 314 17.59 4.00 34.18
CA ARG A 314 16.45 4.37 35.05
C ARG A 314 15.13 4.32 34.26
N ARG A 315 14.35 3.25 34.47
CA ARG A 315 13.04 3.05 33.80
C ARG A 315 12.05 4.21 33.98
N GLY A 316 12.18 5.02 35.04
CA GLY A 316 11.34 6.19 35.30
C GLY A 316 11.67 7.43 34.46
N CYS A 317 12.82 7.49 33.79
CA CYS A 317 13.25 8.66 33.04
C CYS A 317 12.73 8.71 31.59
N PHE A 318 12.08 7.64 31.09
CA PHE A 318 11.60 7.62 29.70
C PHE A 318 10.51 8.67 29.42
N ALA A 319 9.53 8.83 30.33
CA ALA A 319 8.46 9.80 30.16
C ALA A 319 8.96 11.26 30.13
N PRO A 320 9.85 11.72 31.05
CA PRO A 320 10.42 13.06 30.96
C PRO A 320 11.23 13.31 29.67
N VAL A 321 12.02 12.34 29.23
CA VAL A 321 12.79 12.45 27.97
C VAL A 321 11.86 12.54 26.77
N LEU A 322 10.79 11.74 26.72
CA LEU A 322 9.77 11.81 25.67
C LEU A 322 9.06 13.17 25.67
N LEU A 323 8.71 13.71 26.85
CA LEU A 323 8.10 15.05 26.95
C LEU A 323 9.03 16.14 26.45
N ALA A 324 10.32 16.07 26.77
CA ALA A 324 11.33 17.00 26.27
C ALA A 324 11.48 16.88 24.74
N ASP A 325 11.47 15.66 24.19
CA ASP A 325 11.52 15.39 22.75
C ASP A 325 10.28 15.97 22.04
N ILE A 326 9.07 15.75 22.57
CA ILE A 326 7.83 16.32 22.03
C ILE A 326 7.85 17.86 22.10
N ALA A 327 8.30 18.44 23.20
CA ALA A 327 8.39 19.89 23.35
C ALA A 327 9.40 20.50 22.35
N THR A 328 10.57 19.89 22.20
CA THR A 328 11.58 20.32 21.21
C THR A 328 11.03 20.22 19.78
N ASN A 329 10.31 19.15 19.47
CA ASN A 329 9.69 18.97 18.17
C ASN A 329 8.60 20.03 17.91
N LEU A 330 7.78 20.34 18.92
CA LEU A 330 6.76 21.39 18.82
C LEU A 330 7.40 22.77 18.57
N ILE A 331 8.47 23.10 19.26
CA ILE A 331 9.21 24.36 19.08
C ILE A 331 9.78 24.42 17.65
N THR A 332 10.37 23.32 17.14
CA THR A 332 10.92 23.28 15.78
C THR A 332 9.83 23.37 14.71
N VAL A 333 8.67 22.77 14.94
CA VAL A 333 7.49 22.91 14.05
C VAL A 333 6.99 24.34 14.02
N LEU A 334 6.90 25.01 15.18
CA LEU A 334 6.45 26.40 15.26
C LEU A 334 7.45 27.38 14.62
N SER A 335 8.76 27.12 14.73
CA SER A 335 9.81 27.98 14.18
C SER A 335 10.11 27.75 12.71
N LEU A 336 10.09 26.51 12.23
CA LEU A 336 10.49 26.10 10.88
C LEU A 336 9.33 25.66 9.98
N GLY A 337 8.12 25.63 10.52
CA GLY A 337 6.92 25.11 9.86
C GLY A 337 6.81 23.58 9.94
N PHE A 338 5.58 23.09 9.70
CA PHE A 338 5.21 21.70 9.96
C PHE A 338 6.13 20.68 9.27
N LEU A 339 6.32 20.81 7.95
CA LEU A 339 7.09 19.82 7.19
C LEU A 339 8.59 19.85 7.48
N LYS A 340 9.16 21.02 7.77
CA LYS A 340 10.59 21.17 8.06
C LYS A 340 10.93 20.89 9.53
N GLY A 341 10.04 21.29 10.45
CA GLY A 341 10.26 21.21 11.89
C GLY A 341 9.93 19.87 12.51
N LEU A 342 9.07 19.05 11.88
CA LEU A 342 8.65 17.77 12.45
C LEU A 342 9.80 16.76 12.44
N ASN A 343 10.06 16.17 13.62
CA ASN A 343 11.03 15.08 13.77
C ASN A 343 10.29 13.73 13.83
N PRO A 344 10.35 12.90 12.79
CA PRO A 344 9.66 11.61 12.79
C PRO A 344 10.19 10.62 13.83
N ALA A 345 11.41 10.82 14.34
CA ALA A 345 11.96 9.97 15.40
C ALA A 345 11.17 10.10 16.72
N THR A 346 10.59 11.27 17.02
CA THR A 346 9.70 11.47 18.19
C THR A 346 8.49 10.56 18.15
N ILE A 347 8.00 10.25 16.96
CA ILE A 347 6.88 9.33 16.74
C ILE A 347 7.26 7.91 17.17
N VAL A 348 8.47 7.46 16.81
CA VAL A 348 9.01 6.16 17.23
C VAL A 348 9.11 6.10 18.76
N SER A 349 9.60 7.17 19.38
CA SER A 349 9.71 7.30 20.83
C SER A 349 8.35 7.21 21.52
N PHE A 350 7.33 7.88 20.97
CA PHE A 350 5.97 7.82 21.50
C PHE A 350 5.39 6.40 21.44
N LEU A 351 5.59 5.69 20.33
CA LEU A 351 5.15 4.29 20.19
C LEU A 351 5.85 3.37 21.21
N VAL A 352 7.16 3.53 21.36
CA VAL A 352 7.94 2.79 22.36
C VAL A 352 7.43 3.08 23.77
N PHE A 353 7.13 4.35 24.09
CA PHE A 353 6.53 4.73 25.37
C PHE A 353 5.17 4.05 25.60
N MET A 354 4.30 4.02 24.60
CA MET A 354 3.00 3.34 24.71
C MET A 354 3.15 1.84 24.99
N ILE A 355 4.15 1.20 24.36
CA ILE A 355 4.48 -0.22 24.61
C ILE A 355 4.98 -0.43 26.04
N ILE A 356 5.90 0.41 26.52
CA ILE A 356 6.49 0.32 27.87
C ILE A 356 5.43 0.60 28.94
N ARG A 357 4.62 1.66 28.78
CA ARG A 357 3.59 2.05 29.76
C ARG A 357 2.55 0.95 29.96
N LYS A 358 2.26 0.16 28.93
CA LYS A 358 1.29 -0.94 29.03
C LYS A 358 1.80 -2.12 29.87
N GLN A 359 3.12 -2.30 30.01
CA GLN A 359 3.68 -3.32 30.90
C GLN A 359 3.52 -2.96 32.39
N ALA A 360 3.23 -1.69 32.71
CA ALA A 360 3.11 -1.18 34.07
C ALA A 360 1.71 -1.29 34.70
N GLY A 361 0.74 -1.93 34.03
CA GLY A 361 -0.49 -2.45 34.64
C GLY A 361 -1.39 -1.45 35.37
N SER A 362 -1.90 -0.40 34.73
CA SER A 362 -2.98 0.43 35.24
C SER A 362 -4.28 0.17 34.48
N GLN A 363 -5.17 -0.64 35.03
CA GLN A 363 -6.53 -0.82 34.51
C GLN A 363 -7.42 0.34 34.96
N ARG A 364 -7.35 1.48 34.27
CA ARG A 364 -8.38 2.51 34.41
C ARG A 364 -9.54 2.17 33.47
N VAL A 365 -10.74 1.96 34.03
CA VAL A 365 -11.98 1.80 33.25
C VAL A 365 -12.27 3.14 32.57
N PHE A 366 -12.20 3.17 31.25
CA PHE A 366 -12.50 4.37 30.48
C PHE A 366 -14.02 4.48 30.28
N ARG A 367 -14.66 5.43 30.95
CA ARG A 367 -16.08 5.77 30.76
C ARG A 367 -16.18 7.09 29.99
N GLY A 368 -16.40 7.02 28.68
CA GLY A 368 -16.67 8.19 27.85
C GLY A 368 -18.16 8.51 27.75
N SER A 369 -18.49 9.74 27.31
CA SER A 369 -19.87 10.14 27.07
C SER A 369 -20.50 9.37 25.91
N GLU A 370 -21.56 8.61 26.16
CA GLU A 370 -22.29 7.87 25.12
C GLU A 370 -22.91 8.79 24.06
N ARG A 371 -23.33 10.01 24.46
CA ARG A 371 -23.87 11.00 23.49
C ARG A 371 -22.79 11.44 22.51
N ALA A 372 -21.60 11.78 22.98
CA ALA A 372 -20.48 12.14 22.12
C ALA A 372 -20.10 10.99 21.18
N PHE A 373 -20.11 9.75 21.68
CA PHE A 373 -19.80 8.56 20.89
C PHE A 373 -20.86 8.31 19.79
N LYS A 374 -22.15 8.50 20.09
CA LYS A 374 -23.22 8.43 19.08
C LYS A 374 -23.09 9.51 18.00
N ILE A 375 -22.81 10.75 18.38
CA ILE A 375 -22.58 11.83 17.42
C ILE A 375 -21.40 11.50 16.52
N MET A 376 -20.26 11.09 17.09
CA MET A 376 -19.07 10.68 16.35
C MET A 376 -19.39 9.53 15.38
N LYS A 377 -20.17 8.52 15.80
CA LYS A 377 -20.63 7.41 14.95
C LYS A 377 -21.35 7.91 13.71
N TYR A 378 -22.37 8.77 13.88
CA TYR A 378 -23.14 9.27 12.74
C TYR A 378 -22.31 10.17 11.82
N LEU A 379 -21.48 11.05 12.37
CA LEU A 379 -20.58 11.90 11.58
C LEU A 379 -19.60 11.05 10.75
N LEU A 380 -19.00 10.03 11.36
CA LEU A 380 -18.03 9.18 10.68
C LEU A 380 -18.69 8.33 9.60
N ILE A 381 -19.87 7.74 9.87
CA ILE A 381 -20.64 6.97 8.89
C ILE A 381 -21.05 7.85 7.71
N SER A 382 -21.60 9.05 7.99
CA SER A 382 -21.98 10.00 6.95
C SER A 382 -20.77 10.42 6.12
N GLY A 383 -19.64 10.70 6.77
CA GLY A 383 -18.38 11.03 6.09
C GLY A 383 -17.90 9.93 5.17
N VAL A 384 -17.93 8.65 5.61
CA VAL A 384 -17.56 7.50 4.77
C VAL A 384 -18.50 7.36 3.56
N ILE A 385 -19.81 7.51 3.76
CA ILE A 385 -20.79 7.42 2.66
C ILE A 385 -20.58 8.57 1.66
N ILE A 386 -20.43 9.80 2.13
CA ILE A 386 -20.15 10.95 1.28
C ILE A 386 -18.85 10.76 0.51
N ALA A 387 -17.78 10.37 1.20
CA ALA A 387 -16.47 10.12 0.57
C ALA A 387 -16.52 8.96 -0.44
N ALA A 388 -17.41 7.99 -0.30
CA ALA A 388 -17.61 6.93 -1.27
C ALA A 388 -18.39 7.40 -2.52
N LEU A 389 -19.43 8.20 -2.33
CA LEU A 389 -20.33 8.61 -3.41
C LEU A 389 -19.81 9.82 -4.21
N LEU A 390 -19.16 10.77 -3.54
CA LEU A 390 -18.71 12.02 -4.15
C LEU A 390 -17.79 11.79 -5.38
N PRO A 391 -16.77 10.93 -5.34
CA PRO A 391 -15.92 10.65 -6.51
C PRO A 391 -16.71 10.04 -7.67
N LEU A 392 -17.66 9.14 -7.39
CA LEU A 392 -18.47 8.50 -8.43
C LEU A 392 -19.41 9.51 -9.11
N VAL A 393 -20.08 10.34 -8.32
CA VAL A 393 -20.96 11.41 -8.85
C VAL A 393 -20.14 12.38 -9.69
N HIS A 394 -18.99 12.82 -9.17
CA HIS A 394 -18.11 13.74 -9.87
C HIS A 394 -17.55 13.13 -11.18
N LEU A 395 -17.17 11.85 -11.17
CA LEU A 395 -16.72 11.13 -12.35
C LEU A 395 -17.81 11.10 -13.45
N LEU A 396 -19.04 10.70 -13.09
CA LEU A 396 -20.17 10.69 -14.03
C LEU A 396 -20.41 12.08 -14.60
N TRP A 397 -20.29 13.09 -13.76
CA TRP A 397 -20.43 14.49 -14.12
C TRP A 397 -19.43 14.94 -15.18
N ILE A 398 -18.13 14.72 -14.93
CA ILE A 398 -17.06 15.04 -15.87
C ILE A 398 -17.24 14.28 -17.18
N SER A 399 -17.64 13.01 -17.13
CA SER A 399 -17.79 12.17 -18.31
C SER A 399 -18.91 12.65 -19.27
N LEU A 400 -19.94 13.28 -18.73
CA LEU A 400 -21.10 13.79 -19.48
C LEU A 400 -20.96 15.28 -19.84
N SER A 401 -19.95 15.99 -19.36
CA SER A 401 -19.75 17.41 -19.63
C SER A 401 -19.35 17.66 -21.09
N ALA A 402 -20.03 18.60 -21.74
CA ALA A 402 -19.78 18.94 -23.15
C ALA A 402 -18.51 19.75 -23.39
N VAL A 403 -17.90 20.30 -22.33
CA VAL A 403 -16.81 21.25 -22.45
C VAL A 403 -15.48 20.50 -22.59
N SER A 404 -14.76 20.73 -23.70
CA SER A 404 -13.40 20.22 -23.96
C SER A 404 -12.32 21.11 -23.33
N THR A 405 -12.56 21.65 -22.14
CA THR A 405 -11.66 22.60 -21.50
C THR A 405 -10.72 21.90 -20.52
N THR A 406 -9.56 22.48 -20.38
CA THR A 406 -8.54 22.17 -19.36
C THR A 406 -9.11 22.34 -17.94
N PHE A 407 -10.24 23.06 -17.80
CA PHE A 407 -10.85 23.40 -16.52
C PHE A 407 -12.32 22.96 -16.46
N ILE A 408 -12.77 22.62 -15.28
CA ILE A 408 -14.16 22.33 -14.96
C ILE A 408 -14.82 23.64 -14.55
N ASP A 409 -15.56 24.29 -15.46
CA ASP A 409 -16.06 25.66 -15.24
C ASP A 409 -17.29 25.76 -14.33
N SER A 410 -17.97 24.67 -14.06
CA SER A 410 -19.27 24.71 -13.39
C SER A 410 -19.54 23.44 -12.57
N PRO A 411 -20.24 23.57 -11.42
CA PRO A 411 -20.65 22.40 -10.64
C PRO A 411 -21.65 21.50 -11.38
N LEU A 412 -22.40 22.06 -12.33
CA LEU A 412 -23.37 21.34 -13.15
C LEU A 412 -23.02 21.51 -14.63
N PRO A 413 -22.93 20.43 -15.45
CA PRO A 413 -22.68 20.58 -16.87
C PRO A 413 -23.79 21.45 -17.46
N LYS A 414 -23.42 22.53 -18.12
CA LYS A 414 -24.38 23.36 -18.85
C LYS A 414 -25.14 22.57 -19.91
N PHE A 415 -24.46 21.56 -20.51
CA PHE A 415 -25.01 20.63 -21.47
C PHE A 415 -24.47 19.23 -21.21
N LEU A 416 -25.40 18.26 -21.18
CA LEU A 416 -25.04 16.83 -21.08
C LEU A 416 -24.82 16.28 -22.50
N THR A 417 -23.71 15.56 -22.71
CA THR A 417 -23.38 14.93 -23.98
C THR A 417 -22.79 13.53 -23.81
N LEU A 418 -23.12 12.65 -24.72
CA LEU A 418 -22.45 11.36 -24.88
C LEU A 418 -21.28 11.43 -25.90
N GLY A 419 -20.98 12.63 -26.42
CA GLY A 419 -19.92 12.86 -27.38
C GLY A 419 -18.54 12.40 -26.91
N ASN A 420 -18.25 12.56 -25.61
CA ASN A 420 -16.97 12.10 -25.02
C ASN A 420 -16.80 10.59 -25.11
N PHE A 421 -17.85 9.81 -24.87
CA PHE A 421 -17.82 8.35 -25.01
C PHE A 421 -17.61 7.94 -26.46
N LYS A 422 -18.27 8.62 -27.41
CA LYS A 422 -18.09 8.36 -28.84
C LYS A 422 -16.65 8.66 -29.29
N ARG A 423 -16.09 9.78 -28.81
CA ARG A 423 -14.72 10.18 -29.10
C ARG A 423 -13.71 9.18 -28.54
N VAL A 424 -13.81 8.80 -27.29
CA VAL A 424 -12.95 7.81 -26.63
C VAL A 424 -13.00 6.47 -27.37
N MET A 425 -14.18 6.03 -27.80
CA MET A 425 -14.33 4.75 -28.51
C MET A 425 -13.77 4.78 -29.94
N LYS A 426 -13.98 5.86 -30.70
CA LYS A 426 -13.63 5.94 -32.12
C LYS A 426 -12.25 6.55 -32.37
N GLU A 427 -11.97 7.74 -31.78
CA GLU A 427 -10.76 8.50 -32.08
C GLU A 427 -9.58 8.00 -31.25
N GLU A 428 -9.80 7.76 -29.95
CA GLU A 428 -8.76 7.36 -29.00
C GLU A 428 -8.49 5.84 -28.98
N ARG A 429 -9.22 5.06 -29.78
CA ARG A 429 -9.05 3.61 -29.92
C ARG A 429 -8.98 2.85 -28.60
N ILE A 430 -9.78 3.28 -27.61
CA ILE A 430 -9.74 2.77 -26.23
C ILE A 430 -9.91 1.24 -26.15
N LEU A 431 -10.62 0.63 -27.10
CA LEU A 431 -10.81 -0.83 -27.16
C LEU A 431 -9.47 -1.57 -27.28
N ARG A 432 -8.51 -1.01 -28.04
CA ARG A 432 -7.16 -1.57 -28.13
C ARG A 432 -6.46 -1.52 -26.77
N VAL A 433 -6.59 -0.41 -26.07
CA VAL A 433 -6.01 -0.24 -24.73
C VAL A 433 -6.62 -1.21 -23.72
N PHE A 434 -7.93 -1.43 -23.79
CA PHE A 434 -8.60 -2.47 -22.99
C PHE A 434 -8.09 -3.87 -23.34
N PHE A 435 -7.93 -4.18 -24.62
CA PHE A 435 -7.38 -5.46 -25.06
C PHE A 435 -5.95 -5.68 -24.53
N ASN A 436 -5.09 -4.66 -24.62
CA ASN A 436 -3.73 -4.71 -24.08
C ASN A 436 -3.75 -5.02 -22.57
N THR A 437 -4.62 -4.33 -21.83
CA THR A 437 -4.75 -4.54 -20.38
C THR A 437 -5.30 -5.93 -20.06
N LEU A 438 -6.32 -6.37 -20.82
CA LEU A 438 -6.90 -7.71 -20.68
C LEU A 438 -5.85 -8.80 -20.94
N LEU A 439 -5.04 -8.63 -22.00
CA LEU A 439 -3.97 -9.56 -22.36
C LEU A 439 -2.96 -9.71 -21.22
N VAL A 440 -2.42 -8.58 -20.73
CA VAL A 440 -1.45 -8.58 -19.63
C VAL A 440 -2.07 -9.21 -18.38
N SER A 441 -3.28 -8.82 -18.02
CA SER A 441 -3.95 -9.30 -16.80
C SER A 441 -4.33 -10.78 -16.90
N ALA A 442 -4.83 -11.23 -18.04
CA ALA A 442 -5.20 -12.64 -18.24
C ALA A 442 -3.97 -13.55 -18.19
N LEU A 443 -2.88 -13.16 -18.89
CA LEU A 443 -1.63 -13.93 -18.88
C LEU A 443 -1.02 -13.97 -17.47
N THR A 444 -1.02 -12.87 -16.73
CA THR A 444 -0.59 -12.83 -15.32
C THR A 444 -1.47 -13.73 -14.46
N GLY A 445 -2.79 -13.62 -14.62
CA GLY A 445 -3.77 -14.43 -13.88
C GLY A 445 -3.61 -15.92 -14.12
N ILE A 446 -3.31 -16.34 -15.34
CA ILE A 446 -3.09 -17.76 -15.71
C ILE A 446 -1.72 -18.24 -15.20
N LEU A 447 -0.68 -17.46 -15.44
CA LEU A 447 0.70 -17.84 -15.11
C LEU A 447 0.90 -18.02 -13.60
N THR A 448 0.31 -17.15 -12.79
CA THR A 448 0.49 -17.18 -11.34
C THR A 448 0.04 -18.48 -10.68
N PRO A 449 -1.22 -18.97 -10.81
CA PRO A 449 -1.62 -20.24 -10.21
C PRO A 449 -0.90 -21.45 -10.80
N LEU A 450 -0.54 -21.44 -12.08
CA LEU A 450 0.26 -22.50 -12.69
C LEU A 450 1.63 -22.64 -12.04
N LEU A 451 2.30 -21.52 -11.78
CA LEU A 451 3.61 -21.50 -11.10
C LEU A 451 3.50 -21.90 -9.64
N THR A 452 2.47 -21.42 -8.94
CA THR A 452 2.38 -21.51 -7.48
C THR A 452 1.80 -22.80 -6.97
N PHE A 453 0.97 -23.51 -7.76
CA PHE A 453 0.33 -24.76 -7.35
C PHE A 453 1.36 -25.82 -6.92
N HIS A 454 2.37 -26.07 -7.74
CA HIS A 454 3.40 -27.07 -7.44
C HIS A 454 4.26 -26.68 -6.24
N LEU A 455 4.63 -25.39 -6.12
CA LEU A 455 5.39 -24.89 -4.97
C LEU A 455 4.57 -24.99 -3.67
N ALA A 456 3.28 -24.63 -3.69
CA ALA A 456 2.39 -24.77 -2.55
C ALA A 456 2.18 -26.23 -2.12
N SER A 457 2.00 -27.14 -3.11
CA SER A 457 1.89 -28.58 -2.86
C SER A 457 3.18 -29.15 -2.25
N PHE A 458 4.33 -28.73 -2.74
CA PHE A 458 5.63 -29.13 -2.19
C PHE A 458 5.80 -28.64 -0.74
N LEU A 459 5.54 -27.36 -0.47
CA LEU A 459 5.68 -26.75 0.85
C LEU A 459 4.66 -27.28 1.87
N ARG A 460 3.53 -27.84 1.42
CA ARG A 460 2.58 -28.55 2.28
C ARG A 460 3.16 -29.85 2.81
N LYS A 461 3.81 -30.62 1.92
CA LYS A 461 4.28 -31.98 2.20
C LYS A 461 5.60 -32.03 2.93
N HIS A 462 6.52 -31.14 2.57
CA HIS A 462 7.89 -31.15 3.07
C HIS A 462 8.05 -30.12 4.20
N ARG A 463 8.40 -30.59 5.40
CA ARG A 463 8.79 -29.76 6.53
C ARG A 463 10.29 -29.89 6.73
N GLY A 464 11.02 -28.78 6.87
CA GLY A 464 12.46 -28.78 7.09
C GLY A 464 13.11 -27.48 6.59
N THR A 465 14.43 -27.34 6.80
CA THR A 465 15.20 -26.12 6.56
C THR A 465 14.99 -25.52 5.16
N PHE A 466 14.83 -26.36 4.14
CA PHE A 466 14.59 -25.88 2.77
C PHE A 466 13.21 -25.22 2.63
N SER A 467 12.16 -25.84 3.20
CA SER A 467 10.80 -25.25 3.17
C SER A 467 10.73 -23.96 3.97
N ASP A 468 11.41 -23.90 5.12
CA ASP A 468 11.47 -22.70 5.95
C ASP A 468 12.22 -21.58 5.23
N LEU A 469 13.34 -21.89 4.56
CA LEU A 469 14.06 -20.94 3.71
C LEU A 469 13.20 -20.43 2.57
N MET A 470 12.47 -21.29 1.87
CA MET A 470 11.56 -20.88 0.79
C MET A 470 10.44 -19.96 1.30
N ILE A 471 9.86 -20.23 2.47
CA ILE A 471 8.86 -19.36 3.09
C ILE A 471 9.46 -17.98 3.42
N VAL A 472 10.69 -17.95 3.95
CA VAL A 472 11.37 -16.69 4.24
C VAL A 472 11.64 -15.91 2.94
N LEU A 473 12.15 -16.56 1.89
CA LEU A 473 12.41 -15.94 0.59
C LEU A 473 11.12 -15.38 -0.04
N LEU A 474 10.00 -16.14 0.04
CA LEU A 474 8.70 -15.67 -0.45
C LEU A 474 8.20 -14.45 0.34
N ASN A 475 8.36 -14.43 1.66
CA ASN A 475 7.99 -13.28 2.47
C ASN A 475 8.86 -12.06 2.13
N MET A 476 10.16 -12.25 1.97
CA MET A 476 11.07 -11.18 1.54
C MET A 476 10.71 -10.65 0.16
N ALA A 477 10.44 -11.52 -0.82
CA ALA A 477 10.01 -11.10 -2.16
C ALA A 477 8.70 -10.29 -2.15
N GLY A 478 7.75 -10.61 -1.25
CA GLY A 478 6.51 -9.83 -1.08
C GLY A 478 6.74 -8.42 -0.51
N VAL A 479 7.82 -8.22 0.21
CA VAL A 479 8.22 -6.92 0.77
C VAL A 479 9.07 -6.10 -0.20
N ILE A 480 9.86 -6.77 -1.05
CA ILE A 480 10.64 -6.14 -2.11
C ILE A 480 9.66 -5.62 -3.16
N GLY A 481 9.42 -4.32 -3.20
CA GLY A 481 8.53 -3.65 -4.16
C GLY A 481 8.61 -2.13 -3.96
N GLY A 482 8.40 -1.35 -5.02
CA GLY A 482 8.60 0.09 -5.08
C GLY A 482 9.67 0.49 -6.09
N MET A 483 9.95 1.78 -6.21
CA MET A 483 10.90 2.29 -7.21
C MET A 483 12.32 1.73 -7.03
N HIS A 484 12.74 1.54 -5.79
CA HIS A 484 14.04 0.95 -5.46
C HIS A 484 14.27 -0.47 -6.03
N THR A 485 13.20 -1.20 -6.39
CA THR A 485 13.29 -2.50 -7.06
C THR A 485 13.01 -2.37 -8.56
N LEU A 486 12.07 -1.49 -8.94
CA LEU A 486 11.67 -1.34 -10.34
C LEU A 486 12.75 -0.71 -11.21
N VAL A 487 13.56 0.20 -10.67
CA VAL A 487 14.67 0.80 -11.42
C VAL A 487 15.75 -0.23 -11.79
N PRO A 488 16.27 -1.05 -10.87
CA PRO A 488 17.17 -2.14 -11.23
C PRO A 488 16.56 -3.16 -12.20
N LEU A 489 15.26 -3.45 -12.07
CA LEU A 489 14.53 -4.32 -13.02
C LEU A 489 14.47 -3.67 -14.40
N TYR A 490 14.18 -2.38 -14.48
CA TYR A 490 14.20 -1.65 -15.74
C TYR A 490 15.58 -1.75 -16.41
N ASN A 491 16.65 -1.48 -15.68
CA ASN A 491 18.02 -1.59 -16.18
C ASN A 491 18.35 -3.01 -16.68
N LEU A 492 17.86 -4.03 -15.95
CA LEU A 492 18.03 -5.43 -16.35
C LEU A 492 17.31 -5.72 -17.68
N PHE A 493 16.02 -5.38 -17.79
CA PHE A 493 15.26 -5.63 -19.02
C PHE A 493 15.70 -4.73 -20.20
N ASN A 494 16.17 -3.52 -19.92
CA ASN A 494 16.74 -2.64 -20.93
C ASN A 494 18.04 -3.23 -21.51
N SER A 495 18.91 -3.81 -20.67
CA SER A 495 20.17 -4.41 -21.13
C SER A 495 19.99 -5.62 -22.06
N ILE A 496 18.83 -6.27 -22.03
CA ILE A 496 18.45 -7.39 -22.91
C ILE A 496 17.44 -7.00 -24.00
N GLY A 497 17.19 -5.68 -24.17
CA GLY A 497 16.32 -5.16 -25.23
C GLY A 497 14.84 -5.48 -25.08
N MET A 498 14.35 -5.74 -23.86
CA MET A 498 12.95 -6.12 -23.61
C MET A 498 12.06 -4.98 -23.11
N ILE A 499 12.54 -3.73 -23.16
CA ILE A 499 11.70 -2.57 -22.88
C ILE A 499 10.68 -2.36 -24.00
N ASP A 500 9.59 -1.69 -23.69
CA ASP A 500 8.42 -1.49 -24.56
C ASP A 500 7.78 -2.81 -25.01
N SER A 501 7.72 -3.80 -24.09
CA SER A 501 7.04 -5.07 -24.31
C SER A 501 6.20 -5.49 -23.09
N TYR A 502 5.20 -6.35 -23.30
CA TYR A 502 4.36 -6.84 -22.19
C TYR A 502 5.02 -7.92 -21.35
N PHE A 503 6.06 -8.57 -21.85
CA PHE A 503 6.70 -9.70 -21.19
C PHE A 503 7.28 -9.35 -19.80
N PRO A 504 8.10 -8.29 -19.62
CA PRO A 504 8.55 -7.87 -18.30
C PRO A 504 7.41 -7.57 -17.34
N ILE A 505 6.34 -6.90 -17.83
CA ILE A 505 5.19 -6.52 -17.01
C ILE A 505 4.48 -7.75 -16.46
N ILE A 506 4.23 -8.76 -17.33
CA ILE A 506 3.59 -10.02 -16.94
C ILE A 506 4.45 -10.75 -15.91
N LEU A 507 5.77 -10.83 -16.11
CA LEU A 507 6.67 -11.47 -15.16
C LEU A 507 6.71 -10.76 -13.79
N ILE A 508 6.79 -9.42 -13.80
CA ILE A 508 6.84 -8.61 -12.56
C ILE A 508 5.55 -8.78 -11.77
N TYR A 509 4.39 -8.68 -12.42
CA TYR A 509 3.11 -8.87 -11.73
C TYR A 509 2.91 -10.30 -11.24
N SER A 510 3.32 -11.30 -12.04
CA SER A 510 3.28 -12.70 -11.59
C SER A 510 4.17 -12.93 -10.38
N ALA A 511 5.39 -12.40 -10.38
CA ALA A 511 6.33 -12.50 -9.24
C ALA A 511 5.73 -11.87 -7.96
N HIS A 512 5.12 -10.69 -8.08
CA HIS A 512 4.46 -10.03 -6.95
C HIS A 512 3.25 -10.82 -6.41
N ALA A 513 2.54 -11.53 -7.26
CA ALA A 513 1.37 -12.32 -6.85
C ALA A 513 1.75 -13.71 -6.28
N ILE A 514 2.94 -14.25 -6.60
CA ILE A 514 3.40 -15.58 -6.16
C ILE A 514 3.33 -15.77 -4.62
N PRO A 515 3.86 -14.87 -3.77
CA PRO A 515 3.85 -15.10 -2.33
C PRO A 515 2.45 -15.31 -1.77
N PHE A 516 1.53 -14.39 -2.07
CA PHE A 516 0.13 -14.49 -1.64
C PHE A 516 -0.54 -15.77 -2.15
N SER A 517 -0.34 -16.09 -3.44
CA SER A 517 -0.92 -17.28 -4.07
C SER A 517 -0.40 -18.57 -3.45
N VAL A 518 0.92 -18.68 -3.18
CA VAL A 518 1.51 -19.86 -2.52
C VAL A 518 0.91 -20.05 -1.14
N PHE A 519 0.81 -19.00 -0.31
CA PHE A 519 0.24 -19.12 1.03
C PHE A 519 -1.23 -19.50 0.99
N THR A 520 -2.02 -18.89 0.12
CA THR A 520 -3.45 -19.16 -0.01
C THR A 520 -3.70 -20.60 -0.48
N ILE A 521 -3.00 -21.05 -1.53
CA ILE A 521 -3.11 -22.41 -2.06
C ILE A 521 -2.62 -23.41 -1.02
N ARG A 522 -1.47 -23.19 -0.34
CA ARG A 522 -0.95 -24.08 0.70
C ARG A 522 -1.93 -24.24 1.84
N THR A 523 -2.53 -23.15 2.33
CA THR A 523 -3.52 -23.17 3.40
C THR A 523 -4.74 -24.01 2.99
N TYR A 524 -5.27 -23.80 1.79
CA TYR A 524 -6.37 -24.59 1.25
C TYR A 524 -6.00 -26.08 1.13
N LEU A 525 -4.83 -26.40 0.55
CA LEU A 525 -4.35 -27.76 0.42
C LEU A 525 -4.20 -28.47 1.79
N SER A 526 -3.94 -27.73 2.85
CA SER A 526 -3.80 -28.28 4.21
C SER A 526 -5.15 -28.71 4.80
N THR A 527 -6.29 -28.28 4.25
CA THR A 527 -7.62 -28.74 4.65
C THR A 527 -7.99 -30.09 4.01
N ILE A 528 -7.28 -30.51 2.96
CA ILE A 528 -7.51 -31.79 2.27
C ILE A 528 -6.90 -32.92 3.11
N PRO A 529 -7.70 -33.98 3.49
CA PRO A 529 -7.23 -35.08 4.33
C PRO A 529 -6.03 -35.81 3.73
N ALA A 530 -5.04 -36.13 4.57
CA ALA A 530 -3.85 -36.90 4.15
C ALA A 530 -4.21 -38.33 3.68
N SER A 531 -5.30 -38.91 4.21
CA SER A 531 -5.80 -40.24 3.81
C SER A 531 -6.09 -40.35 2.30
N LEU A 532 -6.46 -39.28 1.64
CA LEU A 532 -6.62 -39.29 0.16
C LEU A 532 -5.30 -39.54 -0.57
N GLU A 533 -4.17 -39.04 -0.05
CA GLU A 533 -2.86 -39.34 -0.63
C GLU A 533 -2.46 -40.79 -0.41
N ASP A 534 -2.76 -41.34 0.77
CA ASP A 534 -2.47 -42.74 1.11
C ASP A 534 -3.31 -43.71 0.26
N GLN A 535 -4.61 -43.41 0.07
CA GLN A 535 -5.50 -44.19 -0.83
C GLN A 535 -4.99 -44.14 -2.27
N ALA A 536 -4.64 -42.96 -2.77
CA ALA A 536 -4.08 -42.80 -4.13
C ALA A 536 -2.79 -43.61 -4.33
N ARG A 537 -1.96 -43.73 -3.30
CA ARG A 537 -0.77 -44.62 -3.35
C ARG A 537 -1.10 -46.09 -3.40
N ILE A 538 -2.13 -46.51 -2.64
CA ILE A 538 -2.64 -47.90 -2.67
C ILE A 538 -3.15 -48.20 -4.08
N ASP A 539 -3.84 -47.25 -4.73
CA ASP A 539 -4.32 -47.34 -6.10
C ASP A 539 -3.20 -47.24 -7.18
N GLY A 540 -1.92 -47.20 -6.77
CA GLY A 540 -0.77 -47.18 -7.65
C GLY A 540 -0.43 -45.80 -8.23
N LEU A 541 -1.03 -44.70 -7.76
CA LEU A 541 -0.73 -43.39 -8.22
C LEU A 541 0.59 -42.85 -7.59
N GLY A 542 1.57 -42.51 -8.41
CA GLY A 542 2.74 -41.79 -7.95
C GLY A 542 2.40 -40.32 -7.58
N SER A 543 3.33 -39.62 -6.91
CA SER A 543 3.13 -38.24 -6.44
C SER A 543 2.69 -37.25 -7.54
N VAL A 544 3.13 -37.42 -8.79
CA VAL A 544 2.72 -36.59 -9.93
C VAL A 544 1.27 -36.92 -10.32
N GLY A 545 0.94 -38.22 -10.41
CA GLY A 545 -0.43 -38.66 -10.72
C GLY A 545 -1.42 -38.16 -9.67
N TYR A 546 -1.07 -38.23 -8.39
CA TYR A 546 -1.87 -37.66 -7.30
C TYR A 546 -2.08 -36.16 -7.47
N ASN A 547 -1.01 -35.38 -7.75
CA ASN A 547 -1.11 -33.95 -7.91
C ASN A 547 -2.04 -33.54 -9.07
N TYR A 548 -1.96 -34.21 -10.23
CA TYR A 548 -2.73 -33.82 -11.41
C TYR A 548 -4.15 -34.42 -11.44
N ARG A 549 -4.33 -35.68 -10.98
CA ARG A 549 -5.61 -36.37 -11.10
C ARG A 549 -6.54 -36.11 -9.90
N ILE A 550 -5.97 -35.81 -8.72
CA ILE A 550 -6.75 -35.63 -7.48
C ILE A 550 -6.61 -34.21 -6.95
N LEU A 551 -5.39 -33.78 -6.65
CA LEU A 551 -5.17 -32.54 -5.94
C LEU A 551 -5.52 -31.30 -6.77
N LEU A 552 -5.12 -31.25 -8.04
CA LEU A 552 -5.39 -30.13 -8.96
C LEU A 552 -6.91 -29.92 -9.20
N PRO A 553 -7.72 -30.95 -9.49
CA PRO A 553 -9.17 -30.80 -9.59
C PRO A 553 -9.84 -30.31 -8.30
N LEU A 554 -9.43 -30.84 -7.15
CA LEU A 554 -9.93 -30.40 -5.84
C LEU A 554 -9.52 -28.96 -5.50
N SER A 555 -8.41 -28.48 -6.08
CA SER A 555 -7.88 -27.13 -5.85
C SER A 555 -8.52 -26.05 -6.75
N LYS A 556 -9.42 -26.39 -7.68
CA LYS A 556 -10.05 -25.41 -8.60
C LYS A 556 -10.55 -24.14 -7.89
N PRO A 557 -11.24 -24.18 -6.72
CA PRO A 557 -11.73 -22.97 -6.09
C PRO A 557 -10.60 -22.02 -5.69
N VAL A 558 -9.54 -22.53 -5.05
CA VAL A 558 -8.41 -21.70 -4.61
C VAL A 558 -7.54 -21.24 -5.78
N LEU A 559 -7.41 -22.04 -6.83
CA LEU A 559 -6.72 -21.64 -8.07
C LEU A 559 -7.46 -20.52 -8.79
N THR A 560 -8.80 -20.59 -8.82
CA THR A 560 -9.62 -19.48 -9.34
C THR A 560 -9.45 -18.21 -8.51
N THR A 561 -9.40 -18.32 -7.19
CA THR A 561 -9.12 -17.18 -6.30
C THR A 561 -7.72 -16.58 -6.60
N SER A 562 -6.70 -17.42 -6.74
CA SER A 562 -5.35 -16.99 -7.11
C SER A 562 -5.32 -16.30 -8.48
N PHE A 563 -6.02 -16.86 -9.48
CA PHE A 563 -6.20 -16.25 -10.80
C PHE A 563 -6.81 -14.85 -10.68
N ILE A 564 -7.93 -14.71 -9.97
CA ILE A 564 -8.66 -13.45 -9.84
C ILE A 564 -7.78 -12.38 -9.17
N VAL A 565 -7.09 -12.72 -8.09
CA VAL A 565 -6.23 -11.77 -7.36
C VAL A 565 -5.07 -11.30 -8.24
N ALA A 566 -4.40 -12.21 -8.95
CA ALA A 566 -3.32 -11.86 -9.86
C ALA A 566 -3.81 -11.05 -11.07
N PHE A 567 -4.96 -11.43 -11.66
CA PHE A 567 -5.61 -10.69 -12.74
C PHE A 567 -5.94 -9.26 -12.33
N LEU A 568 -6.63 -9.08 -11.20
CA LEU A 568 -7.01 -7.77 -10.69
C LEU A 568 -5.79 -6.93 -10.31
N GLY A 569 -4.75 -7.55 -9.75
CA GLY A 569 -3.49 -6.89 -9.45
C GLY A 569 -2.82 -6.30 -10.71
N ALA A 570 -2.79 -7.06 -11.80
CA ALA A 570 -2.25 -6.60 -13.08
C ALA A 570 -3.17 -5.57 -13.77
N TRP A 571 -4.50 -5.76 -13.72
CA TRP A 571 -5.47 -4.82 -14.28
C TRP A 571 -5.40 -3.44 -13.60
N ASN A 572 -5.27 -3.42 -12.28
CA ASN A 572 -5.16 -2.19 -11.49
C ASN A 572 -3.73 -1.63 -11.49
N GLY A 573 -2.78 -2.30 -12.14
CA GLY A 573 -1.40 -1.89 -12.21
C GLY A 573 -1.20 -0.62 -13.02
N PHE A 574 -0.43 0.33 -12.47
CA PHE A 574 -0.12 1.60 -13.08
C PHE A 574 1.39 1.83 -13.22
N LEU A 575 2.13 1.69 -12.12
CA LEU A 575 3.54 2.07 -12.03
C LEU A 575 4.44 1.24 -12.97
N VAL A 576 4.23 -0.08 -13.03
CA VAL A 576 5.06 -0.95 -13.89
C VAL A 576 4.85 -0.64 -15.37
N PRO A 577 3.60 -0.56 -15.91
CA PRO A 577 3.40 -0.14 -17.30
C PRO A 577 3.89 1.28 -17.59
N LEU A 578 3.79 2.21 -16.63
CA LEU A 578 4.28 3.58 -16.78
C LEU A 578 5.79 3.61 -17.05
N LEU A 579 6.55 2.73 -16.41
CA LEU A 579 8.00 2.65 -16.56
C LEU A 579 8.45 1.84 -17.78
N PHE A 580 7.69 0.81 -18.18
CA PHE A 580 8.13 -0.17 -19.17
C PHE A 580 7.52 0.01 -20.56
N ILE A 581 6.43 0.79 -20.72
CA ILE A 581 5.75 0.99 -22.01
C ILE A 581 5.84 2.45 -22.43
N PHE A 582 6.37 2.66 -23.63
CA PHE A 582 6.53 4.00 -24.22
C PHE A 582 5.66 4.21 -25.46
N SER A 583 5.40 3.13 -26.23
CA SER A 583 4.56 3.20 -27.43
C SER A 583 3.09 3.36 -27.07
N ASP A 584 2.41 4.40 -27.57
CA ASP A 584 0.97 4.64 -27.36
C ASP A 584 0.10 3.42 -27.78
N SER A 585 0.53 2.72 -28.83
CA SER A 585 -0.15 1.50 -29.30
C SER A 585 -0.17 0.34 -28.29
N LYS A 586 0.73 0.35 -27.31
CA LYS A 586 0.91 -0.68 -26.29
C LYS A 586 0.42 -0.22 -24.90
N TYR A 587 -0.06 1.01 -24.75
CA TYR A 587 -0.53 1.51 -23.47
C TYR A 587 -1.57 0.57 -22.85
N THR A 588 -1.43 0.37 -21.54
CA THR A 588 -2.48 -0.18 -20.69
C THR A 588 -3.44 0.92 -20.28
N ILE A 589 -4.60 0.54 -19.74
CA ILE A 589 -5.65 1.50 -19.38
C ILE A 589 -5.18 2.53 -18.34
N GLY A 590 -4.36 2.13 -17.37
CA GLY A 590 -3.82 3.05 -16.37
C GLY A 590 -2.95 4.14 -16.98
N VAL A 591 -2.03 3.77 -17.89
CA VAL A 591 -1.14 4.73 -18.57
C VAL A 591 -1.94 5.63 -19.53
N LYS A 592 -2.90 5.08 -20.27
CA LYS A 592 -3.75 5.87 -21.17
C LYS A 592 -4.60 6.88 -20.40
N LEU A 593 -5.20 6.50 -19.29
CA LEU A 593 -5.95 7.43 -18.44
C LEU A 593 -5.06 8.54 -17.87
N TYR A 594 -3.85 8.19 -17.43
CA TYR A 594 -2.88 9.18 -16.99
C TYR A 594 -2.50 10.17 -18.11
N SER A 595 -2.37 9.70 -19.35
CA SER A 595 -2.04 10.58 -20.48
C SER A 595 -3.08 11.68 -20.77
N TYR A 596 -4.34 11.50 -20.32
CA TYR A 596 -5.37 12.54 -20.44
C TYR A 596 -5.24 13.65 -19.39
N VAL A 597 -4.73 13.33 -18.20
CA VAL A 597 -4.72 14.28 -17.08
C VAL A 597 -3.32 14.76 -16.68
N GLY A 598 -2.28 14.02 -17.05
CA GLY A 598 -0.89 14.36 -16.76
C GLY A 598 -0.57 14.56 -15.28
N SER A 599 0.62 15.07 -14.99
CA SER A 599 1.01 15.49 -13.63
C SER A 599 0.30 16.76 -13.19
N LEU A 600 0.35 17.05 -11.89
CA LEU A 600 -0.15 18.32 -11.35
C LEU A 600 0.66 19.49 -11.93
N GLY A 601 -0.02 20.44 -12.54
CA GLY A 601 0.66 21.60 -13.16
C GLY A 601 1.10 21.41 -14.62
N SER A 602 0.82 20.26 -15.25
CA SER A 602 1.17 20.02 -16.66
C SER A 602 0.51 21.00 -17.66
N GLY A 603 -0.54 21.71 -17.22
CA GLY A 603 -1.30 22.66 -18.04
C GLY A 603 -2.16 22.03 -19.13
N TYR A 604 -1.99 20.74 -19.40
CA TYR A 604 -2.76 19.99 -20.41
C TYR A 604 -3.57 18.87 -19.76
N THR A 605 -4.86 19.09 -19.64
CA THR A 605 -5.78 18.12 -19.05
C THR A 605 -7.03 17.97 -19.91
N GLN A 606 -7.48 16.73 -20.10
CA GLN A 606 -8.71 16.39 -20.82
C GLN A 606 -9.64 15.61 -19.90
N TRP A 607 -10.14 16.30 -18.87
CA TRP A 607 -10.97 15.71 -17.83
C TRP A 607 -12.20 14.96 -18.36
N ASN A 608 -12.83 15.46 -19.40
CA ASN A 608 -14.01 14.85 -20.03
C ASN A 608 -13.69 13.49 -20.69
N LEU A 609 -12.55 13.38 -21.40
CA LEU A 609 -12.10 12.10 -21.99
C LEU A 609 -11.64 11.14 -20.91
N PHE A 610 -10.91 11.62 -19.91
CA PHE A 610 -10.56 10.84 -18.73
C PHE A 610 -11.82 10.28 -18.06
N GLY A 611 -12.84 11.12 -17.80
CA GLY A 611 -14.09 10.72 -17.18
C GLY A 611 -14.82 9.65 -17.98
N ALA A 612 -14.97 9.84 -19.30
CA ALA A 612 -15.65 8.87 -20.17
C ALA A 612 -14.90 7.51 -20.21
N ALA A 613 -13.58 7.54 -20.36
CA ALA A 613 -12.76 6.31 -20.37
C ALA A 613 -12.76 5.60 -19.02
N ALA A 614 -12.74 6.35 -17.91
CA ALA A 614 -12.80 5.80 -16.56
C ALA A 614 -14.16 5.14 -16.26
N VAL A 615 -15.27 5.75 -16.69
CA VAL A 615 -16.62 5.15 -16.57
C VAL A 615 -16.68 3.83 -17.34
N ILE A 616 -16.18 3.78 -18.58
CA ILE A 616 -16.14 2.54 -19.37
C ILE A 616 -15.31 1.47 -18.61
N ASN A 617 -14.14 1.85 -18.07
CA ASN A 617 -13.31 0.93 -17.30
C ASN A 617 -14.04 0.37 -16.07
N LEU A 618 -14.72 1.21 -15.30
CA LEU A 618 -15.48 0.77 -14.13
C LEU A 618 -16.62 -0.17 -14.51
N LEU A 619 -17.31 0.06 -15.65
CA LEU A 619 -18.34 -0.84 -16.15
C LEU A 619 -17.77 -2.19 -16.53
N ILE A 620 -16.64 -2.23 -17.24
CA ILE A 620 -15.94 -3.48 -17.60
C ILE A 620 -15.50 -4.23 -16.34
N MET A 621 -14.90 -3.53 -15.37
CA MET A 621 -14.50 -4.13 -14.09
C MET A 621 -15.70 -4.67 -13.31
N GLY A 622 -16.82 -3.93 -13.30
CA GLY A 622 -18.07 -4.39 -12.69
C GLY A 622 -18.58 -5.68 -13.34
N LEU A 623 -18.49 -5.79 -14.68
CA LEU A 623 -18.83 -7.02 -15.40
C LEU A 623 -17.92 -8.18 -15.05
N VAL A 624 -16.60 -7.93 -14.98
CA VAL A 624 -15.62 -8.95 -14.55
C VAL A 624 -15.94 -9.41 -13.12
N PHE A 625 -16.17 -8.50 -12.18
CA PHE A 625 -16.57 -8.86 -10.82
C PHE A 625 -17.88 -9.66 -10.78
N TYR A 626 -18.86 -9.26 -11.56
CA TYR A 626 -20.15 -9.96 -11.64
C TYR A 626 -19.97 -11.42 -12.11
N THR A 627 -19.14 -11.65 -13.13
CA THR A 627 -18.87 -13.02 -13.65
C THR A 627 -18.15 -13.89 -12.63
N PHE A 628 -17.25 -13.33 -11.85
CA PHE A 628 -16.47 -14.09 -10.86
C PHE A 628 -17.07 -14.15 -9.45
N ARG A 629 -18.15 -13.42 -9.17
CA ARG A 629 -18.76 -13.34 -7.82
C ARG A 629 -19.09 -14.69 -7.19
N GLY A 630 -19.53 -15.66 -7.99
CA GLY A 630 -19.89 -17.00 -7.52
C GLY A 630 -18.70 -17.85 -7.05
N HIS A 631 -17.47 -17.46 -7.41
CA HIS A 631 -16.26 -18.16 -7.03
C HIS A 631 -15.54 -17.49 -5.83
N LEU A 632 -15.84 -16.23 -5.55
CA LEU A 632 -15.26 -15.47 -4.43
C LEU A 632 -15.93 -15.79 -3.08
N GLY A 633 -17.18 -16.28 -3.10
CA GLY A 633 -17.98 -16.55 -1.88
C GLY A 633 -17.94 -17.99 -1.35
N LYS A 634 -17.39 -18.92 -2.11
CA LYS A 634 -17.31 -20.34 -1.71
C LYS A 634 -15.97 -20.65 -1.04
N THR A 635 -15.74 -20.09 0.14
CA THR A 635 -14.70 -20.60 1.03
C THR A 635 -15.26 -21.76 1.85
N PRO A 636 -14.47 -22.82 2.18
CA PRO A 636 -14.92 -23.95 3.00
C PRO A 636 -15.50 -23.56 4.36
N LEU A 637 -15.28 -22.30 4.79
CA LEU A 637 -15.84 -21.74 6.03
C LEU A 637 -17.31 -21.32 5.90
N SER A 638 -17.88 -21.16 4.70
CA SER A 638 -19.28 -20.77 4.53
C SER A 638 -20.25 -21.96 4.61
N GLU A 639 -19.80 -23.19 4.38
CA GLU A 639 -20.64 -24.39 4.45
C GLU A 639 -20.88 -24.91 5.88
N HIS A 640 -20.19 -24.36 6.87
CA HIS A 640 -20.39 -24.73 8.29
C HIS A 640 -21.30 -23.76 9.06
N TYR A 641 -21.86 -22.74 8.42
CA TYR A 641 -22.74 -21.74 9.04
C TYR A 641 -24.12 -21.60 8.36
N GLU A 642 -24.48 -22.48 7.41
CA GLU A 642 -25.86 -22.78 7.03
C GLU A 642 -26.31 -24.06 7.76
#